data_7628ffcfa65fdbf353540c8766139147
#
_entry.id   7628ffcfa65fdbf353540c8766139147
#
_cell.length_a   1.000
_cell.length_b   1.000
_cell.length_c   1.000
_cell.angle_alpha   90.00
_cell.angle_beta   90.00
_cell.angle_gamma   90.00
#
_symmetry.space_group_name_H-M   'P 1'
#
loop_
_entity.id
_entity.type
_entity.pdbx_description
1 polymer ?
#
loop_
_entity_poly.entity_id
_entity_poly.type
_entity_poly.pdbx_seq_one_letter_code
_entity_poly.pdbx_strand_id
1 'polypeptide(L)'
;MATYLVTGGTGFLGTHVLGRLLGTRPDADIHVLVRPASLPKFEALRRRLDGGSRLHALLGDLTEPGLGLDPATVPPAEHVLHLGAIYDLTVGEEQATTNVAGTRAVITLALELGATLHHVSSVAVAGDHRGTFAEDDLDLGQRFPSPYHRTKFEAEKAVRASPVRRRIYRPSVIVGSSTTGEITKIDGPYYFFPALAALAALPSRLPLVLPDLGDTNLVPVDYVAAAIVELMHRPGSDGRTFHLVSRPQPVREVFAALAAAAGAPVPVAGVPGALVRPLLSSSALPGLDAVRRLVLRRAGIPPVVLDQLTFPSRFTDRNTREALRGSGITLPEFAGYAPLLWRYWREHLDPDRARRDDPRGPLVERHVLITGASSGIGRATAIAAAREGAVVFALARRAEELDAVVAAIRADGGSAYAYPCDVTDTAAVEHTVQAILAEHDCIDMLVNNAGRSIRRGLYHSTDRLHDFERTMAVNYFGAVRATLALLPHMRARRFGHIVNISTAGVQARTPRYAAYIASKSALEGFADVAASETRDDGITFTTLHMPLVRTPMIEPTGSYNPGPAISPEDAAQMVIRALVERPKRIDVPIGTVGEFAGLFVPALRDRMFALYYHAYPDAPAARGEKSDTPPQLRTLPRPMLPNPAVLRRVGRLLPGVHW
;
A
#
# COMPACT_ATOMS: atom_id res chain seq x y z
N MET A 1 -28.13 -25.65 12.00
CA MET A 1 -26.94 -24.80 12.04
C MET A 1 -26.17 -25.14 10.79
N ALA A 2 -26.07 -24.24 9.82
CA ALA A 2 -25.38 -24.51 8.57
C ALA A 2 -23.90 -24.13 8.70
N THR A 3 -23.00 -25.06 8.36
CA THR A 3 -21.55 -24.86 8.47
C THR A 3 -20.95 -24.54 7.10
N TYR A 4 -20.15 -23.47 7.08
CA TYR A 4 -19.50 -22.94 5.89
C TYR A 4 -17.98 -22.99 6.04
N LEU A 5 -17.30 -23.49 5.02
CA LEU A 5 -15.86 -23.33 4.89
C LEU A 5 -15.59 -22.32 3.77
N VAL A 6 -14.84 -21.26 4.09
CA VAL A 6 -14.63 -20.14 3.16
C VAL A 6 -13.14 -19.94 2.91
N THR A 7 -12.72 -19.95 1.64
CA THR A 7 -11.36 -19.54 1.26
C THR A 7 -11.38 -18.11 0.71
N GLY A 8 -10.35 -17.34 0.98
CA GLY A 8 -10.27 -15.93 0.55
C GLY A 8 -11.20 -14.98 1.33
N GLY A 9 -11.68 -15.40 2.52
CA GLY A 9 -12.60 -14.62 3.34
C GLY A 9 -12.04 -13.28 3.84
N THR A 10 -10.72 -13.13 3.96
CA THR A 10 -10.07 -11.88 4.36
C THR A 10 -9.81 -10.91 3.18
N GLY A 11 -10.24 -11.28 1.95
CA GLY A 11 -10.17 -10.42 0.77
C GLY A 11 -11.36 -9.45 0.69
N PHE A 12 -11.31 -8.53 -0.27
CA PHE A 12 -12.35 -7.50 -0.45
C PHE A 12 -13.75 -8.09 -0.59
N LEU A 13 -14.00 -8.95 -1.59
CA LEU A 13 -15.30 -9.61 -1.76
C LEU A 13 -15.62 -10.52 -0.56
N GLY A 14 -14.62 -11.26 -0.04
CA GLY A 14 -14.79 -12.17 1.08
C GLY A 14 -15.34 -11.49 2.33
N THR A 15 -14.82 -10.32 2.67
CA THR A 15 -15.28 -9.52 3.80
C THR A 15 -16.76 -9.16 3.69
N HIS A 16 -17.22 -8.72 2.51
CA HIS A 16 -18.61 -8.38 2.28
C HIS A 16 -19.53 -9.62 2.29
N VAL A 17 -19.07 -10.75 1.75
CA VAL A 17 -19.81 -12.01 1.80
C VAL A 17 -19.95 -12.53 3.23
N LEU A 18 -18.87 -12.49 4.03
CA LEU A 18 -18.90 -12.89 5.45
C LEU A 18 -19.86 -12.00 6.24
N GLY A 19 -19.80 -10.68 6.06
CA GLY A 19 -20.74 -9.75 6.72
C GLY A 19 -22.19 -10.02 6.31
N ARG A 20 -22.45 -10.32 5.03
CA ARG A 20 -23.80 -10.67 4.57
C ARG A 20 -24.29 -12.00 5.13
N LEU A 21 -23.43 -13.05 5.18
CA LEU A 21 -23.78 -14.35 5.79
C LEU A 21 -24.12 -14.18 7.27
N LEU A 22 -23.25 -13.51 8.04
CA LEU A 22 -23.48 -13.29 9.48
C LEU A 22 -24.77 -12.49 9.75
N GLY A 23 -25.08 -11.51 8.88
CA GLY A 23 -26.27 -10.67 9.03
C GLY A 23 -27.58 -11.32 8.59
N THR A 24 -27.54 -12.28 7.63
CA THR A 24 -28.76 -12.91 7.07
C THR A 24 -28.99 -14.34 7.53
N ARG A 25 -27.97 -14.98 8.13
CA ARG A 25 -28.01 -16.38 8.62
C ARG A 25 -27.54 -16.40 10.09
N PRO A 26 -28.44 -16.20 11.05
CA PRO A 26 -28.09 -16.13 12.46
C PRO A 26 -27.53 -17.44 13.02
N ASP A 27 -27.83 -18.56 12.37
CA ASP A 27 -27.39 -19.92 12.71
C ASP A 27 -26.14 -20.38 11.91
N ALA A 28 -25.52 -19.50 11.12
CA ALA A 28 -24.32 -19.81 10.35
C ALA A 28 -23.09 -19.99 11.27
N ASP A 29 -22.37 -21.09 11.07
CA ASP A 29 -21.05 -21.34 11.62
C ASP A 29 -20.01 -21.32 10.50
N ILE A 30 -19.06 -20.38 10.55
CA ILE A 30 -18.23 -20.03 9.41
C ILE A 30 -16.75 -20.23 9.75
N HIS A 31 -16.09 -21.12 9.01
CA HIS A 31 -14.67 -21.41 9.11
C HIS A 31 -13.93 -20.83 7.90
N VAL A 32 -13.01 -19.91 8.16
CA VAL A 32 -12.26 -19.20 7.10
C VAL A 32 -10.85 -19.77 7.02
N LEU A 33 -10.45 -20.25 5.84
CA LEU A 33 -9.06 -20.64 5.58
C LEU A 33 -8.16 -19.40 5.59
N VAL A 34 -7.23 -19.36 6.54
CA VAL A 34 -6.37 -18.21 6.82
C VAL A 34 -4.93 -18.66 6.91
N ARG A 35 -4.05 -17.99 6.17
CA ARG A 35 -2.60 -18.20 6.31
C ARG A 35 -2.13 -17.72 7.68
N PRO A 36 -1.14 -18.38 8.31
CA PRO A 36 -0.63 -17.96 9.62
C PRO A 36 -0.28 -16.46 9.67
N ALA A 37 0.39 -15.94 8.64
CA ALA A 37 0.74 -14.53 8.53
C ALA A 37 -0.48 -13.57 8.40
N SER A 38 -1.65 -14.09 8.03
CA SER A 38 -2.89 -13.30 7.88
C SER A 38 -3.84 -13.43 9.08
N LEU A 39 -3.43 -14.14 10.13
CA LEU A 39 -4.26 -14.33 11.32
C LEU A 39 -4.63 -13.00 12.02
N PRO A 40 -3.72 -12.03 12.19
CA PRO A 40 -4.09 -10.74 12.78
C PRO A 40 -5.17 -10.00 11.96
N LYS A 41 -5.08 -10.06 10.64
CA LYS A 41 -6.08 -9.49 9.74
C LYS A 41 -7.45 -10.16 9.91
N PHE A 42 -7.47 -11.49 10.07
CA PHE A 42 -8.70 -12.22 10.32
C PHE A 42 -9.32 -11.85 11.68
N GLU A 43 -8.51 -11.74 12.72
CA GLU A 43 -9.00 -11.37 14.07
C GLU A 43 -9.59 -9.96 14.10
N ALA A 44 -8.99 -9.00 13.40
CA ALA A 44 -9.56 -7.68 13.25
C ALA A 44 -10.88 -7.71 12.48
N LEU A 45 -10.94 -8.49 11.38
CA LEU A 45 -12.17 -8.69 10.63
C LEU A 45 -13.27 -9.33 11.49
N ARG A 46 -12.94 -10.34 12.31
CA ARG A 46 -13.89 -10.99 13.23
C ARG A 46 -14.49 -9.98 14.21
N ARG A 47 -13.67 -9.10 14.79
CA ARG A 47 -14.15 -8.01 15.67
C ARG A 47 -15.05 -7.03 14.91
N ARG A 48 -14.64 -6.59 13.72
CA ARG A 48 -15.38 -5.62 12.89
C ARG A 48 -16.76 -6.12 12.47
N LEU A 49 -16.87 -7.43 12.15
CA LEU A 49 -18.12 -8.05 11.72
C LEU A 49 -18.99 -8.55 12.90
N ASP A 50 -18.58 -8.33 14.15
CA ASP A 50 -19.21 -8.90 15.33
C ASP A 50 -19.45 -10.42 15.20
N GLY A 51 -18.45 -11.10 14.61
CA GLY A 51 -18.52 -12.52 14.26
C GLY A 51 -18.56 -13.44 15.50
N GLY A 52 -18.06 -12.97 16.65
CA GLY A 52 -18.12 -13.65 17.93
C GLY A 52 -17.68 -15.11 17.87
N SER A 53 -18.57 -15.99 18.34
CA SER A 53 -18.40 -17.45 18.33
C SER A 53 -18.85 -18.12 17.02
N ARG A 54 -19.19 -17.36 15.99
CA ARG A 54 -19.68 -17.90 14.70
C ARG A 54 -18.66 -17.77 13.57
N LEU A 55 -17.54 -17.11 13.80
CA LEU A 55 -16.49 -16.89 12.77
C LEU A 55 -15.15 -17.39 13.31
N HIS A 56 -14.62 -18.44 12.68
CA HIS A 56 -13.46 -19.19 13.12
C HIS A 56 -12.35 -19.16 12.09
N ALA A 57 -11.08 -19.06 12.53
CA ALA A 57 -9.93 -19.25 11.67
C ALA A 57 -9.60 -20.73 11.52
N LEU A 58 -9.42 -21.18 10.29
CA LEU A 58 -8.85 -22.48 9.96
C LEU A 58 -7.49 -22.22 9.32
N LEU A 59 -6.40 -22.55 10.02
CA LEU A 59 -5.05 -22.26 9.56
C LEU A 59 -4.66 -23.17 8.40
N GLY A 60 -4.26 -22.57 7.27
CA GLY A 60 -3.85 -23.29 6.07
C GLY A 60 -3.51 -22.34 4.93
N ASP A 61 -3.08 -22.89 3.79
CA ASP A 61 -2.69 -22.12 2.61
C ASP A 61 -3.12 -22.84 1.32
N LEU A 62 -3.69 -22.10 0.38
CA LEU A 62 -4.10 -22.62 -0.94
C LEU A 62 -2.93 -23.16 -1.79
N THR A 63 -1.71 -22.78 -1.47
CA THR A 63 -0.50 -23.23 -2.17
C THR A 63 0.07 -24.53 -1.64
N GLU A 64 -0.37 -24.94 -0.44
CA GLU A 64 0.16 -26.14 0.23
C GLU A 64 -0.66 -27.39 -0.16
N PRO A 65 -0.01 -28.56 -0.20
CA PRO A 65 -0.71 -29.84 -0.37
C PRO A 65 -1.81 -30.01 0.68
N GLY A 66 -3.02 -30.46 0.27
CA GLY A 66 -4.14 -30.58 1.19
C GLY A 66 -4.58 -29.27 1.85
N LEU A 67 -4.23 -28.11 1.25
CA LEU A 67 -4.46 -26.77 1.79
C LEU A 67 -3.67 -26.49 3.09
N GLY A 68 -2.66 -27.29 3.41
CA GLY A 68 -1.95 -27.22 4.68
C GLY A 68 -2.83 -27.52 5.90
N LEU A 69 -3.98 -28.19 5.69
CA LEU A 69 -4.93 -28.52 6.75
C LEU A 69 -4.61 -29.88 7.37
N ASP A 70 -4.70 -29.95 8.70
CA ASP A 70 -4.79 -31.23 9.39
C ASP A 70 -6.22 -31.76 9.22
N PRO A 71 -6.43 -32.92 8.56
CA PRO A 71 -7.74 -33.51 8.36
C PRO A 71 -8.57 -33.66 9.65
N ALA A 72 -7.91 -33.86 10.79
CA ALA A 72 -8.56 -33.99 12.09
C ALA A 72 -9.18 -32.68 12.60
N THR A 73 -8.74 -31.54 12.08
CA THR A 73 -9.19 -30.20 12.50
C THR A 73 -10.24 -29.59 11.57
N VAL A 74 -10.48 -30.20 10.41
CA VAL A 74 -11.48 -29.71 9.45
C VAL A 74 -12.89 -30.05 9.94
N PRO A 75 -13.72 -29.04 10.22
CA PRO A 75 -15.09 -29.30 10.65
C PRO A 75 -15.94 -29.85 9.51
N PRO A 76 -16.98 -30.65 9.79
CA PRO A 76 -17.97 -31.00 8.77
C PRO A 76 -18.62 -29.72 8.25
N ALA A 77 -18.70 -29.56 6.93
CA ALA A 77 -19.29 -28.40 6.31
C ALA A 77 -20.28 -28.79 5.21
N GLU A 78 -21.40 -28.08 5.15
CA GLU A 78 -22.42 -28.27 4.11
C GLU A 78 -22.08 -27.47 2.85
N HIS A 79 -21.36 -26.36 3.05
CA HIS A 79 -21.01 -25.42 1.99
C HIS A 79 -19.51 -25.09 2.01
N VAL A 80 -18.86 -25.25 0.87
CA VAL A 80 -17.47 -24.75 0.66
C VAL A 80 -17.53 -23.58 -0.32
N LEU A 81 -17.24 -22.37 0.16
CA LEU A 81 -17.20 -21.16 -0.66
C LEU A 81 -15.77 -20.82 -1.02
N HIS A 82 -15.44 -20.95 -2.30
CA HIS A 82 -14.10 -20.70 -2.82
C HIS A 82 -14.01 -19.32 -3.48
N LEU A 83 -13.54 -18.33 -2.73
CA LEU A 83 -13.25 -16.95 -3.18
C LEU A 83 -11.76 -16.73 -3.40
N GLY A 84 -10.92 -17.64 -2.85
CA GLY A 84 -9.47 -17.50 -2.86
C GLY A 84 -8.92 -17.55 -4.28
N ALA A 85 -8.32 -16.46 -4.73
CA ALA A 85 -7.58 -16.38 -5.98
C ALA A 85 -6.60 -15.20 -5.90
N ILE A 86 -5.46 -15.32 -6.57
CA ILE A 86 -4.59 -14.18 -6.82
C ILE A 86 -5.18 -13.40 -7.99
N TYR A 87 -5.60 -12.17 -7.72
CA TYR A 87 -6.02 -11.20 -8.72
C TYR A 87 -4.96 -10.11 -8.81
N ASP A 88 -4.02 -10.29 -9.72
CA ASP A 88 -3.05 -9.26 -10.10
C ASP A 88 -2.77 -9.42 -11.60
N LEU A 89 -3.17 -8.43 -12.37
CA LEU A 89 -3.04 -8.42 -13.83
C LEU A 89 -1.58 -8.26 -14.30
N THR A 90 -0.67 -7.97 -13.38
CA THR A 90 0.75 -7.70 -13.66
C THR A 90 1.67 -8.88 -13.32
N VAL A 91 1.18 -9.90 -12.61
CA VAL A 91 1.96 -11.08 -12.18
C VAL A 91 1.94 -12.18 -13.26
N GLY A 92 3.03 -12.93 -13.38
CA GLY A 92 3.23 -13.96 -14.41
C GLY A 92 2.67 -15.35 -14.08
N GLU A 93 3.36 -16.38 -14.55
CA GLU A 93 2.97 -17.82 -14.48
C GLU A 93 2.81 -18.37 -13.05
N GLU A 94 3.37 -17.73 -12.03
CA GLU A 94 3.24 -18.14 -10.63
C GLU A 94 1.78 -18.17 -10.15
N GLN A 95 0.91 -17.35 -10.74
CA GLN A 95 -0.53 -17.35 -10.44
C GLN A 95 -1.21 -18.68 -10.83
N ALA A 96 -0.70 -19.36 -11.85
CA ALA A 96 -1.28 -20.63 -12.31
C ALA A 96 -1.28 -21.66 -11.19
N THR A 97 -0.20 -21.71 -10.40
CA THR A 97 -0.07 -22.66 -9.30
C THR A 97 -1.15 -22.41 -8.23
N THR A 98 -1.32 -21.18 -7.81
CA THR A 98 -2.30 -20.85 -6.75
C THR A 98 -3.75 -20.94 -7.24
N ASN A 99 -4.06 -20.40 -8.42
CA ASN A 99 -5.45 -20.36 -8.88
C ASN A 99 -5.96 -21.74 -9.34
N VAL A 100 -5.15 -22.53 -10.02
CA VAL A 100 -5.60 -23.83 -10.57
C VAL A 100 -5.37 -24.95 -9.56
N ALA A 101 -4.16 -25.06 -8.99
CA ALA A 101 -3.84 -26.12 -8.02
C ALA A 101 -4.65 -25.94 -6.73
N GLY A 102 -4.75 -24.70 -6.21
CA GLY A 102 -5.58 -24.40 -5.05
C GLY A 102 -7.06 -24.74 -5.29
N THR A 103 -7.62 -24.43 -6.48
CA THR A 103 -8.98 -24.83 -6.80
C THR A 103 -9.15 -26.35 -6.83
N ARG A 104 -8.18 -27.11 -7.36
CA ARG A 104 -8.23 -28.58 -7.33
C ARG A 104 -8.21 -29.14 -5.90
N ALA A 105 -7.38 -28.58 -5.02
CA ALA A 105 -7.34 -28.97 -3.61
C ALA A 105 -8.69 -28.68 -2.91
N VAL A 106 -9.33 -27.54 -3.21
CA VAL A 106 -10.66 -27.21 -2.68
C VAL A 106 -11.75 -28.15 -3.23
N ILE A 107 -11.67 -28.59 -4.51
CA ILE A 107 -12.58 -29.60 -5.06
C ILE A 107 -12.47 -30.92 -4.27
N THR A 108 -11.22 -31.37 -4.01
CA THR A 108 -10.97 -32.59 -3.23
C THR A 108 -11.57 -32.48 -1.83
N LEU A 109 -11.30 -31.36 -1.14
CA LEU A 109 -11.88 -31.11 0.18
C LEU A 109 -13.41 -31.09 0.17
N ALA A 110 -14.04 -30.46 -0.81
CA ALA A 110 -15.49 -30.41 -0.91
C ALA A 110 -16.11 -31.81 -1.17
N LEU A 111 -15.41 -32.66 -1.92
CA LEU A 111 -15.82 -34.06 -2.13
C LEU A 111 -15.70 -34.90 -0.86
N GLU A 112 -14.61 -34.77 -0.13
CA GLU A 112 -14.38 -35.47 1.15
C GLU A 112 -15.44 -35.10 2.19
N LEU A 113 -15.82 -33.81 2.24
CA LEU A 113 -16.87 -33.31 3.13
C LEU A 113 -18.29 -33.62 2.63
N GLY A 114 -18.48 -34.07 1.40
CA GLY A 114 -19.81 -34.19 0.78
C GLY A 114 -20.52 -32.84 0.61
N ALA A 115 -19.77 -31.74 0.66
CA ALA A 115 -20.27 -30.38 0.62
C ALA A 115 -20.63 -29.89 -0.77
N THR A 116 -21.49 -28.86 -0.86
CA THR A 116 -21.70 -28.12 -2.11
C THR A 116 -20.60 -27.09 -2.30
N LEU A 117 -19.88 -27.16 -3.44
CA LEU A 117 -18.85 -26.19 -3.80
C LEU A 117 -19.47 -24.97 -4.47
N HIS A 118 -19.26 -23.82 -3.86
CA HIS A 118 -19.58 -22.50 -4.41
C HIS A 118 -18.30 -21.85 -4.96
N HIS A 119 -18.11 -21.91 -6.27
CA HIS A 119 -16.89 -21.43 -6.92
C HIS A 119 -17.10 -20.01 -7.49
N VAL A 120 -16.33 -19.05 -6.98
CA VAL A 120 -16.32 -17.69 -7.55
C VAL A 120 -15.28 -17.59 -8.66
N SER A 121 -15.78 -17.72 -9.89
CA SER A 121 -15.05 -17.54 -11.14
C SER A 121 -15.02 -16.05 -11.54
N SER A 122 -15.08 -15.74 -12.82
CA SER A 122 -15.15 -14.39 -13.38
C SER A 122 -15.67 -14.43 -14.81
N VAL A 123 -16.27 -13.35 -15.31
CA VAL A 123 -16.54 -13.19 -16.74
C VAL A 123 -15.27 -13.20 -17.62
N ALA A 124 -14.10 -13.05 -17.01
CA ALA A 124 -12.78 -13.15 -17.65
C ALA A 124 -12.58 -14.50 -18.39
N VAL A 125 -13.31 -15.56 -18.02
CA VAL A 125 -13.28 -16.86 -18.72
C VAL A 125 -13.71 -16.78 -20.18
N ALA A 126 -14.45 -15.73 -20.56
CA ALA A 126 -14.83 -15.49 -21.95
C ALA A 126 -13.66 -15.07 -22.86
N GLY A 127 -12.53 -14.64 -22.28
CA GLY A 127 -11.34 -14.25 -23.04
C GLY A 127 -11.62 -13.22 -24.15
N ASP A 128 -11.15 -13.51 -25.37
CA ASP A 128 -11.36 -12.68 -26.56
C ASP A 128 -12.60 -13.07 -27.39
N HIS A 129 -13.50 -13.90 -26.84
CA HIS A 129 -14.75 -14.28 -27.51
C HIS A 129 -15.56 -13.05 -27.92
N ARG A 130 -16.11 -13.07 -29.14
CA ARG A 130 -16.95 -11.98 -29.65
C ARG A 130 -18.38 -12.47 -29.82
N GLY A 131 -19.33 -11.69 -29.38
CA GLY A 131 -20.74 -12.01 -29.40
C GLY A 131 -21.31 -12.31 -28.03
N THR A 132 -22.35 -13.15 -27.99
CA THR A 132 -23.01 -13.51 -26.73
C THR A 132 -22.29 -14.66 -26.06
N PHE A 133 -21.99 -14.50 -24.77
CA PHE A 133 -21.44 -15.52 -23.89
C PHE A 133 -22.47 -15.84 -22.81
N ALA A 134 -23.07 -17.02 -22.91
CA ALA A 134 -24.13 -17.45 -22.01
C ALA A 134 -23.56 -18.03 -20.70
N GLU A 135 -24.42 -18.16 -19.68
CA GLU A 135 -24.02 -18.70 -18.38
C GLU A 135 -23.54 -20.16 -18.47
N ASP A 136 -24.09 -20.93 -19.44
CA ASP A 136 -23.70 -22.34 -19.66
C ASP A 136 -22.43 -22.49 -20.51
N ASP A 137 -22.02 -21.42 -21.21
CA ASP A 137 -20.81 -21.44 -22.04
C ASP A 137 -19.55 -21.46 -21.17
N LEU A 138 -18.49 -22.11 -21.69
CA LEU A 138 -17.16 -22.07 -21.11
C LEU A 138 -16.09 -22.12 -22.20
N ASP A 139 -15.96 -23.22 -22.91
CA ASP A 139 -14.90 -23.47 -23.90
C ASP A 139 -15.48 -23.29 -25.32
N LEU A 140 -15.29 -22.11 -25.88
CA LEU A 140 -15.70 -21.72 -27.23
C LEU A 140 -14.48 -21.51 -28.16
N GLY A 141 -13.28 -21.96 -27.74
CA GLY A 141 -12.05 -21.79 -28.50
C GLY A 141 -11.43 -20.38 -28.36
N GLN A 142 -11.83 -19.61 -27.37
CA GLN A 142 -11.34 -18.28 -27.11
C GLN A 142 -9.87 -18.29 -26.66
N ARG A 143 -9.16 -17.20 -26.95
CA ARG A 143 -7.80 -16.93 -26.45
C ARG A 143 -7.85 -16.05 -25.22
N PHE A 144 -6.82 -16.14 -24.39
CA PHE A 144 -6.76 -15.43 -23.12
C PHE A 144 -5.70 -14.32 -23.16
N PRO A 145 -6.10 -13.05 -22.95
CA PRO A 145 -5.18 -11.91 -23.06
C PRO A 145 -4.18 -11.82 -21.90
N SER A 146 -4.42 -12.51 -20.77
CA SER A 146 -3.51 -12.54 -19.64
C SER A 146 -3.52 -13.89 -18.91
N PRO A 147 -2.49 -14.20 -18.10
CA PRO A 147 -2.47 -15.40 -17.24
C PRO A 147 -3.68 -15.48 -16.32
N TYR A 148 -4.19 -14.36 -15.82
CA TYR A 148 -5.40 -14.34 -14.99
C TYR A 148 -6.63 -14.93 -15.71
N HIS A 149 -6.90 -14.52 -16.96
CA HIS A 149 -8.02 -15.05 -17.74
C HIS A 149 -7.89 -16.55 -17.94
N ARG A 150 -6.70 -17.02 -18.33
CA ARG A 150 -6.40 -18.42 -18.54
C ARG A 150 -6.57 -19.23 -17.25
N THR A 151 -6.00 -18.80 -16.13
CA THR A 151 -6.07 -19.55 -14.87
C THR A 151 -7.49 -19.61 -14.31
N LYS A 152 -8.31 -18.56 -14.46
CA LYS A 152 -9.74 -18.59 -14.11
C LYS A 152 -10.52 -19.56 -14.97
N PHE A 153 -10.25 -19.61 -16.27
CA PHE A 153 -10.85 -20.59 -17.17
C PHE A 153 -10.46 -22.02 -16.80
N GLU A 154 -9.18 -22.31 -16.59
CA GLU A 154 -8.69 -23.63 -16.22
C GLU A 154 -9.26 -24.10 -14.86
N ALA A 155 -9.33 -23.21 -13.89
CA ALA A 155 -9.93 -23.48 -12.59
C ALA A 155 -11.41 -23.83 -12.70
N GLU A 156 -12.20 -23.06 -13.46
CA GLU A 156 -13.61 -23.34 -13.67
C GLU A 156 -13.81 -24.63 -14.48
N LYS A 157 -12.96 -24.89 -15.47
CA LYS A 157 -12.98 -26.15 -16.23
C LYS A 157 -12.77 -27.37 -15.33
N ALA A 158 -11.83 -27.27 -14.35
CA ALA A 158 -11.61 -28.31 -13.36
C ALA A 158 -12.83 -28.51 -12.44
N VAL A 159 -13.49 -27.43 -12.01
CA VAL A 159 -14.73 -27.50 -11.21
C VAL A 159 -15.84 -28.17 -12.00
N ARG A 160 -16.05 -27.82 -13.29
CA ARG A 160 -17.09 -28.39 -14.14
C ARG A 160 -16.85 -29.88 -14.45
N ALA A 161 -15.59 -30.30 -14.60
CA ALA A 161 -15.20 -31.67 -14.85
C ALA A 161 -15.29 -32.59 -13.63
N SER A 162 -15.39 -32.04 -12.43
CA SER A 162 -15.45 -32.81 -11.19
C SER A 162 -16.89 -33.26 -10.88
N PRO A 163 -17.06 -34.35 -10.09
CA PRO A 163 -18.37 -34.83 -9.68
C PRO A 163 -18.96 -34.07 -8.50
N VAL A 164 -18.27 -33.01 -8.00
CA VAL A 164 -18.73 -32.24 -6.85
C VAL A 164 -20.05 -31.52 -7.14
N ARG A 165 -20.96 -31.51 -6.20
CA ARG A 165 -22.14 -30.61 -6.26
C ARG A 165 -21.63 -29.17 -6.26
N ARG A 166 -21.97 -28.39 -7.30
CA ARG A 166 -21.38 -27.10 -7.53
C ARG A 166 -22.37 -26.02 -7.92
N ARG A 167 -22.03 -24.78 -7.59
CA ARG A 167 -22.63 -23.55 -8.11
C ARG A 167 -21.49 -22.60 -8.48
N ILE A 168 -21.55 -21.99 -9.65
CA ILE A 168 -20.47 -21.15 -10.19
C ILE A 168 -21.00 -19.73 -10.33
N TYR A 169 -20.24 -18.76 -9.82
CA TYR A 169 -20.57 -17.35 -9.90
C TYR A 169 -19.51 -16.63 -10.72
N ARG A 170 -19.93 -15.90 -11.74
CA ARG A 170 -19.05 -15.12 -12.62
C ARG A 170 -19.36 -13.64 -12.48
N PRO A 171 -18.78 -12.96 -11.49
CA PRO A 171 -18.88 -11.50 -11.42
C PRO A 171 -18.10 -10.86 -12.56
N SER A 172 -18.58 -9.70 -13.01
CA SER A 172 -17.81 -8.79 -13.86
C SER A 172 -16.85 -7.95 -13.00
N VAL A 173 -16.41 -6.78 -13.48
CA VAL A 173 -15.49 -5.92 -12.71
C VAL A 173 -16.18 -5.42 -11.45
N ILE A 174 -15.71 -5.90 -10.31
CA ILE A 174 -16.24 -5.50 -9.00
C ILE A 174 -15.67 -4.14 -8.61
N VAL A 175 -16.56 -3.19 -8.37
CA VAL A 175 -16.21 -1.86 -7.83
C VAL A 175 -16.62 -1.74 -6.36
N GLY A 176 -16.34 -0.60 -5.74
CA GLY A 176 -16.69 -0.33 -4.35
C GLY A 176 -18.18 -0.47 -4.06
N SER A 177 -18.52 -0.43 -2.78
CA SER A 177 -19.89 -0.56 -2.29
C SER A 177 -20.80 0.54 -2.87
N SER A 178 -21.99 0.16 -3.33
CA SER A 178 -22.99 1.10 -3.82
C SER A 178 -23.63 1.94 -2.71
N THR A 179 -23.41 1.59 -1.45
CA THR A 179 -23.95 2.30 -0.28
C THR A 179 -22.91 3.18 0.43
N THR A 180 -21.65 2.78 0.44
CA THR A 180 -20.57 3.50 1.15
C THR A 180 -19.47 4.02 0.24
N GLY A 181 -19.31 3.46 -0.96
CA GLY A 181 -18.20 3.72 -1.86
C GLY A 181 -16.92 2.97 -1.51
N GLU A 182 -16.90 2.23 -0.38
CA GLU A 182 -15.71 1.55 0.16
C GLU A 182 -15.07 0.60 -0.85
N ILE A 183 -13.75 0.72 -0.99
CA ILE A 183 -12.89 -0.20 -1.74
C ILE A 183 -11.51 -0.25 -1.08
N THR A 184 -10.91 -1.43 -1.02
CA THR A 184 -9.64 -1.64 -0.30
C THR A 184 -8.41 -1.54 -1.20
N LYS A 185 -8.56 -1.51 -2.52
CA LYS A 185 -7.43 -1.35 -3.45
C LYS A 185 -7.84 -0.59 -4.71
N ILE A 186 -6.86 0.05 -5.35
CA ILE A 186 -7.04 0.71 -6.65
C ILE A 186 -6.98 -0.34 -7.75
N ASP A 187 -8.10 -0.52 -8.47
CA ASP A 187 -8.25 -1.47 -9.56
C ASP A 187 -9.32 -0.98 -10.55
N GLY A 188 -9.34 -1.55 -11.78
CA GLY A 188 -10.34 -1.21 -12.78
C GLY A 188 -10.47 0.29 -13.05
N PRO A 189 -11.66 0.90 -12.92
CA PRO A 189 -11.88 2.32 -13.22
C PRO A 189 -11.13 3.28 -12.29
N TYR A 190 -10.67 2.83 -11.12
CA TYR A 190 -9.96 3.69 -10.15
C TYR A 190 -8.60 4.18 -10.64
N TYR A 191 -7.99 3.53 -11.62
CA TYR A 191 -6.78 4.04 -12.27
C TYR A 191 -6.97 5.40 -12.95
N PHE A 192 -8.22 5.76 -13.28
CA PHE A 192 -8.55 7.04 -13.92
C PHE A 192 -8.87 8.15 -12.93
N PHE A 193 -9.07 7.83 -11.66
CA PHE A 193 -9.48 8.82 -10.64
C PHE A 193 -8.45 9.94 -10.42
N PRO A 194 -7.13 9.68 -10.39
CA PRO A 194 -6.14 10.77 -10.36
C PRO A 194 -6.22 11.71 -11.57
N ALA A 195 -6.47 11.17 -12.77
CA ALA A 195 -6.67 11.98 -13.96
C ALA A 195 -7.98 12.79 -13.89
N LEU A 196 -9.05 12.20 -13.37
CA LEU A 196 -10.31 12.91 -13.09
C LEU A 196 -10.12 14.02 -12.06
N ALA A 197 -9.32 13.81 -11.02
CA ALA A 197 -8.99 14.84 -10.03
C ALA A 197 -8.26 16.03 -10.67
N ALA A 198 -7.32 15.74 -11.59
CA ALA A 198 -6.64 16.79 -12.36
C ALA A 198 -7.61 17.54 -13.29
N LEU A 199 -8.53 16.83 -13.95
CA LEU A 199 -9.55 17.43 -14.80
C LEU A 199 -10.56 18.26 -14.00
N ALA A 200 -10.87 17.89 -12.75
CA ALA A 200 -11.74 18.65 -11.87
C ALA A 200 -11.19 20.04 -11.49
N ALA A 201 -9.89 20.28 -11.69
CA ALA A 201 -9.29 21.62 -11.57
C ALA A 201 -9.61 22.54 -12.76
N LEU A 202 -10.17 22.01 -13.86
CA LEU A 202 -10.58 22.78 -15.04
C LEU A 202 -12.04 23.21 -14.92
N PRO A 203 -12.45 24.31 -15.59
CA PRO A 203 -13.84 24.71 -15.64
C PRO A 203 -14.74 23.57 -16.18
N SER A 204 -15.79 23.20 -15.46
CA SER A 204 -16.68 22.08 -15.82
C SER A 204 -17.39 22.23 -17.17
N ARG A 205 -17.43 23.47 -17.72
CA ARG A 205 -18.03 23.79 -19.01
C ARG A 205 -17.11 23.55 -20.21
N LEU A 206 -15.84 23.19 -19.99
CA LEU A 206 -14.94 22.88 -21.10
C LEU A 206 -15.44 21.64 -21.86
N PRO A 207 -15.54 21.71 -23.20
CA PRO A 207 -15.92 20.55 -23.98
C PRO A 207 -14.82 19.49 -23.92
N LEU A 208 -15.12 18.32 -23.38
CA LEU A 208 -14.23 17.18 -23.40
C LEU A 208 -14.68 16.20 -24.49
N VAL A 209 -13.73 15.69 -25.26
CA VAL A 209 -13.98 14.67 -26.28
C VAL A 209 -13.23 13.41 -25.85
N LEU A 210 -13.93 12.27 -25.78
CA LEU A 210 -13.33 10.99 -25.46
C LEU A 210 -13.41 10.01 -26.64
N PRO A 211 -12.42 9.12 -26.81
CA PRO A 211 -12.53 8.03 -27.78
C PRO A 211 -13.62 7.06 -27.37
N ASP A 212 -14.30 6.49 -28.36
CA ASP A 212 -15.19 5.36 -28.14
C ASP A 212 -14.35 4.10 -27.95
N LEU A 213 -14.16 3.72 -26.69
CA LEU A 213 -13.36 2.55 -26.30
C LEU A 213 -14.16 1.24 -26.33
N GLY A 214 -15.49 1.31 -26.41
CA GLY A 214 -16.38 0.15 -26.33
C GLY A 214 -17.11 0.06 -25.00
N ASP A 215 -17.66 -1.13 -24.71
CA ASP A 215 -18.48 -1.38 -23.53
C ASP A 215 -17.68 -2.01 -22.40
N THR A 216 -17.97 -1.58 -21.18
CA THR A 216 -17.50 -2.19 -19.93
C THR A 216 -18.67 -2.81 -19.17
N ASN A 217 -18.37 -3.50 -18.08
CA ASN A 217 -19.36 -4.13 -17.22
C ASN A 217 -18.90 -3.99 -15.75
N LEU A 218 -19.61 -3.18 -14.97
CA LEU A 218 -19.26 -2.85 -13.60
C LEU A 218 -20.37 -3.26 -12.64
N VAL A 219 -20.02 -3.89 -11.53
CA VAL A 219 -20.96 -4.30 -10.48
C VAL A 219 -20.41 -3.91 -9.10
N PRO A 220 -21.24 -3.39 -8.18
CA PRO A 220 -20.78 -3.05 -6.84
C PRO A 220 -20.67 -4.31 -5.97
N VAL A 221 -19.70 -4.30 -5.05
CA VAL A 221 -19.35 -5.46 -4.22
C VAL A 221 -20.52 -5.93 -3.33
N ASP A 222 -21.31 -5.02 -2.82
CA ASP A 222 -22.48 -5.33 -1.98
C ASP A 222 -23.58 -6.08 -2.75
N TYR A 223 -23.83 -5.74 -4.02
CA TYR A 223 -24.70 -6.52 -4.89
C TYR A 223 -24.14 -7.93 -5.12
N VAL A 224 -22.84 -8.03 -5.45
CA VAL A 224 -22.21 -9.34 -5.69
C VAL A 224 -22.26 -10.22 -4.45
N ALA A 225 -21.96 -9.68 -3.29
CA ALA A 225 -22.01 -10.39 -2.02
C ALA A 225 -23.46 -10.86 -1.68
N ALA A 226 -24.43 -9.97 -1.85
CA ALA A 226 -25.83 -10.29 -1.60
C ALA A 226 -26.33 -11.38 -2.56
N ALA A 227 -26.00 -11.27 -3.86
CA ALA A 227 -26.38 -12.25 -4.88
C ALA A 227 -25.74 -13.62 -4.60
N ILE A 228 -24.45 -13.69 -4.27
CA ILE A 228 -23.78 -14.96 -3.94
C ILE A 228 -24.47 -15.62 -2.74
N VAL A 229 -24.69 -14.89 -1.65
CA VAL A 229 -25.32 -15.46 -0.44
C VAL A 229 -26.74 -15.95 -0.72
N GLU A 230 -27.56 -15.24 -1.49
CA GLU A 230 -28.89 -15.69 -1.87
C GLU A 230 -28.83 -16.94 -2.76
N LEU A 231 -27.99 -16.91 -3.80
CA LEU A 231 -27.85 -18.03 -4.75
C LEU A 231 -27.25 -19.28 -4.11
N MET A 232 -26.44 -19.15 -3.07
CA MET A 232 -25.91 -20.28 -2.30
C MET A 232 -27.03 -21.12 -1.67
N HIS A 233 -28.13 -20.50 -1.31
CA HIS A 233 -29.23 -21.16 -0.59
C HIS A 233 -30.46 -21.42 -1.47
N ARG A 234 -30.42 -20.96 -2.74
CA ARG A 234 -31.58 -21.11 -3.64
C ARG A 234 -31.76 -22.56 -4.03
N PRO A 235 -32.91 -23.20 -3.75
CA PRO A 235 -33.19 -24.56 -4.20
C PRO A 235 -33.11 -24.68 -5.73
N GLY A 236 -32.68 -25.85 -6.26
CA GLY A 236 -32.58 -26.13 -7.67
C GLY A 236 -31.45 -25.36 -8.40
N SER A 237 -30.48 -24.81 -7.66
CA SER A 237 -29.36 -24.08 -8.25
C SER A 237 -28.11 -24.95 -8.49
N ASP A 238 -28.11 -26.20 -8.08
CA ASP A 238 -26.96 -27.09 -8.25
C ASP A 238 -26.67 -27.34 -9.73
N GLY A 239 -25.38 -27.34 -10.05
CA GLY A 239 -24.90 -27.48 -11.43
C GLY A 239 -24.97 -26.20 -12.27
N ARG A 240 -25.67 -25.16 -11.81
CA ARG A 240 -25.86 -23.90 -12.56
C ARG A 240 -24.69 -22.94 -12.41
N THR A 241 -24.51 -22.12 -13.45
CA THR A 241 -23.60 -20.98 -13.47
C THR A 241 -24.42 -19.69 -13.48
N PHE A 242 -23.95 -18.67 -12.78
CA PHE A 242 -24.61 -17.38 -12.61
C PHE A 242 -23.69 -16.24 -13.01
N HIS A 243 -24.10 -15.42 -13.98
CA HIS A 243 -23.42 -14.20 -14.34
C HIS A 243 -23.89 -13.04 -13.44
N LEU A 244 -23.00 -12.52 -12.62
CA LEU A 244 -23.25 -11.33 -11.80
C LEU A 244 -22.73 -10.11 -12.55
N VAL A 245 -23.55 -9.62 -13.47
CA VAL A 245 -23.17 -8.63 -14.48
C VAL A 245 -24.18 -7.50 -14.55
N SER A 246 -23.73 -6.33 -14.99
CA SER A 246 -24.61 -5.23 -15.40
C SER A 246 -25.02 -5.36 -16.88
N ARG A 247 -25.90 -4.48 -17.33
CA ARG A 247 -26.02 -4.23 -18.77
C ARG A 247 -24.67 -3.73 -19.32
N PRO A 248 -24.35 -3.96 -20.60
CA PRO A 248 -23.19 -3.34 -21.23
C PRO A 248 -23.27 -1.81 -21.08
N GLN A 249 -22.19 -1.21 -20.58
CA GLN A 249 -22.10 0.24 -20.32
C GLN A 249 -20.99 0.81 -21.19
N PRO A 250 -21.27 1.74 -22.11
CA PRO A 250 -20.21 2.44 -22.81
C PRO A 250 -19.22 3.08 -21.82
N VAL A 251 -17.92 2.87 -22.00
CA VAL A 251 -16.87 3.46 -21.14
C VAL A 251 -17.05 4.97 -21.01
N ARG A 252 -17.53 5.63 -22.07
CA ARG A 252 -17.84 7.06 -22.07
C ARG A 252 -18.94 7.41 -21.06
N GLU A 253 -19.98 6.60 -20.89
CA GLU A 253 -21.06 6.84 -19.92
C GLU A 253 -20.56 6.67 -18.48
N VAL A 254 -19.75 5.65 -18.23
CA VAL A 254 -19.09 5.44 -16.93
C VAL A 254 -18.19 6.62 -16.57
N PHE A 255 -17.38 7.07 -17.54
CA PHE A 255 -16.53 8.24 -17.35
C PHE A 255 -17.34 9.51 -17.11
N ALA A 256 -18.43 9.71 -17.86
CA ALA A 256 -19.32 10.87 -17.70
C ALA A 256 -19.94 10.93 -16.30
N ALA A 257 -20.39 9.78 -15.77
CA ALA A 257 -20.94 9.70 -14.41
C ALA A 257 -19.87 10.04 -13.34
N LEU A 258 -18.65 9.54 -13.50
CA LEU A 258 -17.55 9.86 -12.59
C LEU A 258 -17.09 11.32 -12.73
N ALA A 259 -17.02 11.86 -13.95
CA ALA A 259 -16.66 13.25 -14.19
C ALA A 259 -17.68 14.21 -13.58
N ALA A 260 -18.98 13.91 -13.74
CA ALA A 260 -20.05 14.67 -13.08
C ALA A 260 -19.93 14.64 -11.56
N ALA A 261 -19.65 13.45 -10.98
CA ALA A 261 -19.42 13.28 -9.55
C ALA A 261 -18.18 14.05 -9.05
N ALA A 262 -17.16 14.19 -9.90
CA ALA A 262 -15.92 14.93 -9.60
C ALA A 262 -16.05 16.45 -9.80
N GLY A 263 -17.11 16.94 -10.43
CA GLY A 263 -17.21 18.34 -10.89
C GLY A 263 -16.29 18.65 -12.07
N ALA A 264 -15.76 17.63 -12.75
CA ALA A 264 -14.90 17.75 -13.92
C ALA A 264 -15.70 17.98 -15.22
N PRO A 265 -15.05 18.43 -16.32
CA PRO A 265 -15.69 18.50 -17.62
C PRO A 265 -16.28 17.15 -18.05
N VAL A 266 -17.55 17.16 -18.47
CA VAL A 266 -18.24 15.95 -18.92
C VAL A 266 -18.05 15.80 -20.43
N PRO A 267 -17.80 14.58 -20.96
CA PRO A 267 -17.66 14.36 -22.38
C PRO A 267 -18.92 14.74 -23.16
N VAL A 268 -18.77 15.65 -24.12
CA VAL A 268 -19.86 16.13 -24.98
C VAL A 268 -19.94 15.40 -26.31
N ALA A 269 -18.83 14.77 -26.75
CA ALA A 269 -18.75 14.04 -28.00
C ALA A 269 -17.79 12.85 -27.88
N GLY A 270 -17.96 11.85 -28.79
CA GLY A 270 -17.05 10.72 -28.95
C GLY A 270 -16.31 10.78 -30.29
N VAL A 271 -15.03 10.43 -30.28
CA VAL A 271 -14.30 10.14 -31.53
C VAL A 271 -14.44 8.65 -31.85
N PRO A 272 -14.77 8.27 -33.11
CA PRO A 272 -14.86 6.85 -33.47
C PRO A 272 -13.60 6.09 -33.06
N GLY A 273 -13.79 4.98 -32.33
CA GLY A 273 -12.68 4.19 -31.78
C GLY A 273 -11.72 3.69 -32.86
N ALA A 274 -12.20 3.47 -34.10
CA ALA A 274 -11.37 3.08 -35.22
C ALA A 274 -10.25 4.08 -35.55
N LEU A 275 -10.43 5.38 -35.27
CA LEU A 275 -9.43 6.41 -35.48
C LEU A 275 -8.38 6.46 -34.36
N VAL A 276 -8.74 5.99 -33.16
CA VAL A 276 -7.90 6.11 -31.98
C VAL A 276 -7.28 4.77 -31.57
N ARG A 277 -7.91 3.63 -31.93
CA ARG A 277 -7.39 2.28 -31.65
C ARG A 277 -5.94 2.08 -32.12
N PRO A 278 -5.48 2.52 -33.30
CA PRO A 278 -4.09 2.36 -33.70
C PRO A 278 -3.11 3.12 -32.79
N LEU A 279 -3.57 4.20 -32.17
CA LEU A 279 -2.79 5.00 -31.21
C LEU A 279 -2.81 4.39 -29.80
N LEU A 280 -3.87 3.63 -29.47
CA LEU A 280 -4.06 3.00 -28.17
C LEU A 280 -3.63 1.53 -28.14
N SER A 281 -3.70 0.80 -29.26
CA SER A 281 -3.23 -0.59 -29.37
C SER A 281 -1.74 -0.63 -29.71
N SER A 282 -1.00 -1.49 -29.04
CA SER A 282 0.40 -1.78 -29.35
C SER A 282 0.49 -2.29 -30.76
N SER A 283 1.04 -1.55 -31.71
CA SER A 283 1.67 -2.31 -32.76
C SER A 283 2.14 -1.47 -33.90
N ALA A 284 2.42 -0.87 -34.55
CA ALA A 284 2.91 -0.65 -35.91
C ALA A 284 4.06 0.34 -36.03
N LEU A 285 4.26 1.21 -35.04
CA LEU A 285 5.35 2.21 -35.10
C LEU A 285 6.09 2.28 -33.75
N PRO A 286 7.36 1.84 -33.67
CA PRO A 286 8.14 1.79 -32.41
C PRO A 286 8.21 3.10 -31.64
N GLY A 287 8.18 4.25 -32.32
CA GLY A 287 8.20 5.56 -31.67
C GLY A 287 6.89 5.95 -31.00
N LEU A 288 5.72 5.57 -31.56
CA LEU A 288 4.41 5.88 -30.99
C LEU A 288 4.14 5.04 -29.73
N ASP A 289 4.64 3.82 -29.67
CA ASP A 289 4.51 2.97 -28.49
C ASP A 289 5.32 3.55 -27.30
N ALA A 290 6.47 4.13 -27.53
CA ALA A 290 7.25 4.82 -26.49
C ALA A 290 6.52 6.07 -25.96
N VAL A 291 5.92 6.88 -26.85
CA VAL A 291 5.12 8.06 -26.47
C VAL A 291 3.87 7.64 -25.69
N ARG A 292 3.15 6.60 -26.15
CA ARG A 292 1.99 6.01 -25.47
C ARG A 292 2.37 5.58 -24.05
N ARG A 293 3.41 4.76 -23.90
CA ARG A 293 3.88 4.32 -22.57
C ARG A 293 4.22 5.50 -21.68
N LEU A 294 4.86 6.54 -22.22
CA LEU A 294 5.20 7.74 -21.46
C LEU A 294 3.95 8.49 -20.98
N VAL A 295 2.95 8.67 -21.85
CA VAL A 295 1.70 9.37 -21.51
C VAL A 295 0.91 8.58 -20.48
N LEU A 296 0.73 7.27 -20.68
CA LEU A 296 0.03 6.39 -19.74
C LEU A 296 0.74 6.31 -18.39
N ARG A 297 2.07 6.21 -18.40
CA ARG A 297 2.87 6.25 -17.16
C ARG A 297 2.71 7.58 -16.42
N ARG A 298 2.72 8.72 -17.13
CA ARG A 298 2.46 10.02 -16.50
C ARG A 298 1.06 10.13 -15.92
N ALA A 299 0.08 9.51 -16.54
CA ALA A 299 -1.29 9.44 -16.03
C ALA A 299 -1.46 8.38 -14.90
N GLY A 300 -0.42 7.60 -14.59
CA GLY A 300 -0.50 6.51 -13.61
C GLY A 300 -1.34 5.32 -14.06
N ILE A 301 -1.60 5.18 -15.37
CA ILE A 301 -2.45 4.14 -15.95
C ILE A 301 -1.56 3.03 -16.53
N PRO A 302 -1.54 1.80 -15.97
CA PRO A 302 -0.84 0.69 -16.58
C PRO A 302 -1.41 0.37 -17.96
N PRO A 303 -0.57 0.15 -19.00
CA PRO A 303 -1.05 -0.15 -20.36
C PRO A 303 -2.01 -1.33 -20.42
N VAL A 304 -1.76 -2.37 -19.61
CA VAL A 304 -2.60 -3.57 -19.47
C VAL A 304 -4.04 -3.23 -19.05
N VAL A 305 -4.25 -2.17 -18.27
CA VAL A 305 -5.59 -1.77 -17.81
C VAL A 305 -6.47 -1.31 -18.96
N LEU A 306 -5.91 -0.62 -19.96
CA LEU A 306 -6.68 -0.18 -21.13
C LEU A 306 -7.24 -1.35 -21.94
N ASP A 307 -6.45 -2.41 -22.09
CA ASP A 307 -6.83 -3.58 -22.86
C ASP A 307 -7.92 -4.43 -22.15
N GLN A 308 -8.11 -4.20 -20.85
CA GLN A 308 -9.03 -4.96 -19.99
C GLN A 308 -10.25 -4.14 -19.52
N LEU A 309 -10.33 -2.86 -19.89
CA LEU A 309 -11.50 -2.03 -19.56
C LEU A 309 -12.76 -2.43 -20.29
N THR A 310 -12.62 -3.08 -21.43
CA THR A 310 -13.73 -3.39 -22.33
C THR A 310 -13.85 -4.88 -22.54
N PHE A 311 -15.09 -5.34 -22.67
CA PHE A 311 -15.39 -6.72 -22.96
C PHE A 311 -15.88 -6.85 -24.41
N PRO A 312 -15.24 -7.71 -25.23
CA PRO A 312 -15.73 -8.00 -26.59
C PRO A 312 -17.01 -8.85 -26.57
N SER A 313 -17.28 -9.53 -25.43
CA SER A 313 -18.44 -10.38 -25.21
C SER A 313 -19.60 -9.62 -24.57
N ARG A 314 -20.83 -10.02 -24.94
CA ARG A 314 -22.06 -9.65 -24.22
C ARG A 314 -22.49 -10.81 -23.34
N PHE A 315 -22.67 -10.60 -22.07
CA PHE A 315 -23.01 -11.65 -21.12
C PHE A 315 -24.52 -11.72 -20.91
N THR A 316 -25.08 -12.93 -20.97
CA THR A 316 -26.46 -13.16 -20.53
C THR A 316 -26.49 -13.46 -19.04
N ASP A 317 -27.57 -13.08 -18.37
CA ASP A 317 -27.78 -13.26 -16.94
C ASP A 317 -29.14 -13.91 -16.63
N ARG A 318 -29.60 -14.78 -17.54
CA ARG A 318 -30.91 -15.43 -17.45
C ARG A 318 -31.05 -16.26 -16.19
N ASN A 319 -30.06 -17.12 -15.90
CA ASN A 319 -30.04 -17.95 -14.70
C ASN A 319 -30.07 -17.10 -13.44
N THR A 320 -29.27 -16.05 -13.43
CA THR A 320 -29.17 -15.11 -12.29
C THR A 320 -30.49 -14.40 -12.06
N ARG A 321 -31.10 -13.81 -13.10
CA ARG A 321 -32.37 -13.09 -12.96
C ARG A 321 -33.51 -14.01 -12.54
N GLU A 322 -33.55 -15.23 -13.06
CA GLU A 322 -34.54 -16.22 -12.68
C GLU A 322 -34.39 -16.59 -11.18
N ALA A 323 -33.16 -16.91 -10.75
CA ALA A 323 -32.91 -17.36 -9.40
C ALA A 323 -33.05 -16.23 -8.35
N LEU A 324 -32.76 -14.98 -8.70
CA LEU A 324 -32.94 -13.83 -7.80
C LEU A 324 -34.35 -13.25 -7.80
N ARG A 325 -35.28 -13.78 -8.64
CA ARG A 325 -36.65 -13.29 -8.66
C ARG A 325 -37.33 -13.43 -7.29
N GLY A 326 -37.86 -12.32 -6.78
CA GLY A 326 -38.53 -12.26 -5.48
C GLY A 326 -37.59 -12.13 -4.27
N SER A 327 -36.26 -12.07 -4.45
CA SER A 327 -35.31 -11.92 -3.34
C SER A 327 -35.17 -10.47 -2.84
N GLY A 328 -35.65 -9.48 -3.62
CA GLY A 328 -35.41 -8.07 -3.36
C GLY A 328 -33.99 -7.58 -3.72
N ILE A 329 -33.11 -8.47 -4.20
CA ILE A 329 -31.74 -8.11 -4.59
C ILE A 329 -31.79 -7.57 -6.02
N THR A 330 -31.45 -6.30 -6.18
CA THR A 330 -31.43 -5.59 -7.46
C THR A 330 -30.07 -4.93 -7.67
N LEU A 331 -29.60 -4.92 -8.91
CA LEU A 331 -28.39 -4.20 -9.28
C LEU A 331 -28.69 -2.69 -9.39
N PRO A 332 -28.03 -1.83 -8.62
CA PRO A 332 -28.22 -0.39 -8.74
C PRO A 332 -27.59 0.18 -10.02
N GLU A 333 -28.17 1.23 -10.56
CA GLU A 333 -27.62 1.97 -11.70
C GLU A 333 -26.31 2.65 -11.32
N PHE A 334 -25.26 2.55 -12.17
CA PHE A 334 -23.90 3.05 -11.89
C PHE A 334 -23.89 4.55 -11.55
N ALA A 335 -24.65 5.36 -12.30
CA ALA A 335 -24.74 6.79 -12.08
C ALA A 335 -25.23 7.16 -10.66
N GLY A 336 -26.04 6.29 -10.04
CA GLY A 336 -26.58 6.51 -8.70
C GLY A 336 -25.53 6.37 -7.60
N TYR A 337 -24.51 5.56 -7.78
CA TYR A 337 -23.49 5.35 -6.76
C TYR A 337 -22.08 5.83 -7.15
N ALA A 338 -21.86 6.27 -8.39
CA ALA A 338 -20.61 6.90 -8.82
C ALA A 338 -20.14 8.05 -7.89
N PRO A 339 -21.05 8.91 -7.36
CA PRO A 339 -20.66 9.94 -6.37
C PRO A 339 -20.08 9.38 -5.07
N LEU A 340 -20.58 8.21 -4.63
CA LEU A 340 -20.07 7.56 -3.41
C LEU A 340 -18.66 7.01 -3.64
N LEU A 341 -18.43 6.37 -4.80
CA LEU A 341 -17.10 5.87 -5.19
C LEU A 341 -16.09 7.01 -5.26
N TRP A 342 -16.47 8.13 -5.89
CA TRP A 342 -15.63 9.32 -6.00
C TRP A 342 -15.32 9.92 -4.64
N ARG A 343 -16.34 10.11 -3.78
CA ARG A 343 -16.17 10.64 -2.43
C ARG A 343 -15.24 9.78 -1.60
N TYR A 344 -15.47 8.44 -1.56
CA TYR A 344 -14.61 7.52 -0.83
C TYR A 344 -13.15 7.59 -1.30
N TRP A 345 -12.94 7.59 -2.64
CA TRP A 345 -11.60 7.72 -3.19
C TRP A 345 -10.95 9.05 -2.78
N ARG A 346 -11.67 10.16 -2.87
CA ARG A 346 -11.16 11.48 -2.46
C ARG A 346 -10.76 11.53 -0.99
N GLU A 347 -11.50 10.89 -0.14
CA GLU A 347 -11.29 10.89 1.32
C GLU A 347 -10.19 9.93 1.75
N HIS A 348 -10.08 8.75 1.13
CA HIS A 348 -9.24 7.66 1.61
C HIS A 348 -8.06 7.30 0.69
N LEU A 349 -8.23 7.43 -0.63
CA LEU A 349 -7.30 6.90 -1.61
C LEU A 349 -6.59 7.97 -2.47
N ASP A 350 -7.08 9.21 -2.45
CA ASP A 350 -6.50 10.31 -3.23
C ASP A 350 -5.04 10.57 -2.81
N PRO A 351 -4.05 10.40 -3.71
CA PRO A 351 -2.66 10.64 -3.37
C PRO A 351 -2.35 12.10 -3.02
N ASP A 352 -3.21 13.04 -3.44
CA ASP A 352 -3.01 14.47 -3.16
C ASP A 352 -3.85 15.00 -1.98
N ARG A 353 -4.59 14.14 -1.27
CA ARG A 353 -5.42 14.58 -0.12
C ARG A 353 -4.60 15.30 0.96
N ALA A 354 -3.31 14.95 1.16
CA ALA A 354 -2.42 15.62 2.11
C ALA A 354 -2.05 17.06 1.72
N ARG A 355 -2.35 17.49 0.49
CA ARG A 355 -2.10 18.86 0.01
C ARG A 355 -3.35 19.72 0.00
N ARG A 356 -4.48 19.20 0.51
CA ARG A 356 -5.72 19.98 0.60
C ARG A 356 -5.56 21.07 1.65
N ASP A 357 -6.23 22.18 1.39
CA ASP A 357 -6.41 23.26 2.36
C ASP A 357 -7.54 22.85 3.33
N ASP A 358 -7.18 22.05 4.33
CA ASP A 358 -8.08 21.62 5.40
C ASP A 358 -7.71 22.38 6.68
N PRO A 359 -8.66 23.04 7.36
CA PRO A 359 -8.38 23.79 8.58
C PRO A 359 -7.80 22.93 9.73
N ARG A 360 -7.96 21.62 9.68
CA ARG A 360 -7.37 20.68 10.65
C ARG A 360 -5.91 20.31 10.35
N GLY A 361 -5.37 20.75 9.19
CA GLY A 361 -3.98 20.52 8.78
C GLY A 361 -3.83 19.73 7.47
N PRO A 362 -2.64 19.78 6.85
CA PRO A 362 -2.37 19.19 5.55
C PRO A 362 -2.25 17.66 5.58
N LEU A 363 -2.17 17.04 6.76
CA LEU A 363 -2.08 15.60 6.94
C LEU A 363 -3.39 14.95 7.42
N VAL A 364 -4.51 15.66 7.34
CA VAL A 364 -5.82 15.14 7.72
C VAL A 364 -6.09 13.80 7.02
N GLU A 365 -6.51 12.81 7.82
CA GLU A 365 -6.79 11.43 7.41
C GLU A 365 -5.60 10.67 6.81
N ARG A 366 -4.37 11.17 6.93
CA ARG A 366 -3.17 10.41 6.62
C ARG A 366 -2.78 9.50 7.77
N HIS A 367 -2.59 8.23 7.46
CA HIS A 367 -2.09 7.22 8.37
C HIS A 367 -0.57 7.15 8.29
N VAL A 368 0.10 7.60 9.33
CA VAL A 368 1.57 7.77 9.36
C VAL A 368 2.20 6.83 10.38
N LEU A 369 2.96 5.85 9.93
CA LEU A 369 3.76 4.96 10.79
C LEU A 369 5.13 5.59 11.04
N ILE A 370 5.49 5.77 12.32
CA ILE A 370 6.75 6.39 12.74
C ILE A 370 7.55 5.41 13.59
N THR A 371 8.71 4.98 13.09
CA THR A 371 9.63 4.12 13.84
C THR A 371 10.51 4.93 14.78
N GLY A 372 10.79 4.40 15.99
CA GLY A 372 11.55 5.12 17.01
C GLY A 372 10.81 6.32 17.60
N ALA A 373 9.48 6.22 17.72
CA ALA A 373 8.59 7.30 18.12
C ALA A 373 8.60 7.61 19.63
N SER A 374 9.29 6.83 20.48
CA SER A 374 9.27 7.01 21.93
C SER A 374 10.12 8.18 22.44
N SER A 375 11.05 8.73 21.65
CA SER A 375 11.95 9.80 22.09
C SER A 375 12.50 10.64 20.93
N GLY A 376 13.14 11.77 21.25
CA GLY A 376 13.88 12.62 20.31
C GLY A 376 13.05 13.06 19.10
N ILE A 377 13.64 12.93 17.91
CA ILE A 377 13.03 13.35 16.64
C ILE A 377 11.71 12.59 16.40
N GLY A 378 11.67 11.27 16.63
CA GLY A 378 10.49 10.45 16.40
C GLY A 378 9.30 10.87 17.25
N ARG A 379 9.51 11.15 18.55
CA ARG A 379 8.48 11.68 19.45
C ARG A 379 7.97 13.04 18.98
N ALA A 380 8.89 13.98 18.69
CA ALA A 380 8.52 15.30 18.22
C ALA A 380 7.76 15.25 16.90
N THR A 381 8.16 14.34 15.97
CA THR A 381 7.47 14.11 14.71
C THR A 381 6.07 13.53 14.92
N ALA A 382 5.90 12.58 15.83
CA ALA A 382 4.60 12.00 16.14
C ALA A 382 3.60 13.06 16.62
N ILE A 383 4.03 13.92 17.56
CA ILE A 383 3.22 15.02 18.08
C ILE A 383 2.92 16.05 16.98
N ALA A 384 3.92 16.44 16.18
CA ALA A 384 3.73 17.40 15.10
C ALA A 384 2.81 16.87 14.01
N ALA A 385 2.97 15.60 13.59
CA ALA A 385 2.11 14.99 12.57
C ALA A 385 0.63 14.90 13.01
N ALA A 386 0.41 14.56 14.29
CA ALA A 386 -0.94 14.53 14.84
C ALA A 386 -1.59 15.92 14.88
N ARG A 387 -0.82 16.98 15.18
CA ARG A 387 -1.30 18.38 15.12
C ARG A 387 -1.66 18.84 13.72
N GLU A 388 -1.00 18.26 12.70
CA GLU A 388 -1.33 18.48 11.28
C GLU A 388 -2.45 17.56 10.78
N GLY A 389 -3.16 16.87 11.69
CA GLY A 389 -4.34 16.06 11.41
C GLY A 389 -4.06 14.60 11.05
N ALA A 390 -2.83 14.10 11.16
CA ALA A 390 -2.53 12.71 10.87
C ALA A 390 -3.04 11.76 11.97
N VAL A 391 -3.40 10.54 11.56
CA VAL A 391 -3.51 9.39 12.45
C VAL A 391 -2.12 8.77 12.57
N VAL A 392 -1.55 8.77 13.78
CA VAL A 392 -0.16 8.37 14.04
C VAL A 392 -0.09 6.96 14.61
N PHE A 393 0.65 6.09 13.95
CA PHE A 393 1.06 4.78 14.48
C PHE A 393 2.49 4.90 15.02
N ALA A 394 2.60 5.00 16.33
CA ALA A 394 3.87 5.17 17.01
C ALA A 394 4.49 3.79 17.28
N LEU A 395 5.71 3.54 16.75
CA LEU A 395 6.40 2.27 16.87
C LEU A 395 7.77 2.45 17.55
N ALA A 396 7.99 1.74 18.66
CA ALA A 396 9.25 1.66 19.38
C ALA A 396 9.27 0.44 20.31
N ARG A 397 10.44 0.13 20.89
CA ARG A 397 10.62 -1.03 21.78
C ARG A 397 10.04 -0.83 23.17
N ARG A 398 10.09 0.42 23.68
CA ARG A 398 9.72 0.76 25.07
C ARG A 398 8.26 1.17 25.10
N ALA A 399 7.42 0.27 25.64
CA ALA A 399 5.98 0.44 25.66
C ALA A 399 5.55 1.66 26.50
N GLU A 400 6.05 1.79 27.74
CA GLU A 400 5.66 2.88 28.65
C GLU A 400 5.92 4.28 28.08
N GLU A 401 7.09 4.46 27.43
CA GLU A 401 7.41 5.75 26.79
C GLU A 401 6.55 6.00 25.56
N LEU A 402 6.19 4.94 24.84
CA LEU A 402 5.33 5.02 23.67
C LEU A 402 3.90 5.40 24.08
N ASP A 403 3.39 4.79 25.14
CA ASP A 403 2.08 5.09 25.71
C ASP A 403 1.99 6.53 26.21
N ALA A 404 3.07 7.04 26.82
CA ALA A 404 3.15 8.44 27.23
C ALA A 404 3.08 9.42 26.02
N VAL A 405 3.70 9.08 24.90
CA VAL A 405 3.59 9.87 23.66
C VAL A 405 2.17 9.85 23.10
N VAL A 406 1.56 8.68 23.05
CA VAL A 406 0.18 8.51 22.56
C VAL A 406 -0.82 9.25 23.47
N ALA A 407 -0.64 9.16 24.79
CA ALA A 407 -1.47 9.89 25.75
C ALA A 407 -1.35 11.41 25.56
N ALA A 408 -0.14 11.93 25.34
CA ALA A 408 0.08 13.36 25.09
C ALA A 408 -0.61 13.81 23.77
N ILE A 409 -0.52 13.02 22.71
CA ILE A 409 -1.20 13.33 21.44
C ILE A 409 -2.71 13.33 21.61
N ARG A 410 -3.27 12.35 22.31
CA ARG A 410 -4.72 12.25 22.56
C ARG A 410 -5.24 13.37 23.46
N ALA A 411 -4.45 13.79 24.44
CA ALA A 411 -4.79 14.93 25.29
C ALA A 411 -4.86 16.25 24.50
N ASP A 412 -4.04 16.40 23.45
CA ASP A 412 -4.08 17.53 22.51
C ASP A 412 -5.23 17.39 21.43
N GLY A 413 -6.07 16.35 21.54
CA GLY A 413 -7.16 16.10 20.58
C GLY A 413 -6.74 15.39 19.29
N GLY A 414 -5.49 14.94 19.18
CA GLY A 414 -4.98 14.18 18.04
C GLY A 414 -5.30 12.68 18.12
N SER A 415 -5.05 11.96 17.03
CA SER A 415 -5.24 10.51 16.93
C SER A 415 -3.90 9.78 16.87
N ALA A 416 -3.64 8.87 17.82
CA ALA A 416 -2.42 8.06 17.84
C ALA A 416 -2.64 6.70 18.51
N TYR A 417 -1.83 5.71 18.08
CA TYR A 417 -1.83 4.33 18.56
C TYR A 417 -0.39 3.86 18.81
N ALA A 418 -0.20 3.11 19.90
CA ALA A 418 1.10 2.58 20.31
C ALA A 418 1.28 1.14 19.84
N TYR A 419 2.41 0.85 19.20
CA TYR A 419 2.79 -0.48 18.75
C TYR A 419 4.20 -0.82 19.22
N PRO A 420 4.35 -1.51 20.39
CA PRO A 420 5.64 -1.97 20.85
C PRO A 420 6.26 -2.98 19.88
N CYS A 421 7.41 -2.62 19.27
CA CYS A 421 8.07 -3.47 18.29
C CYS A 421 9.56 -3.16 18.21
N ASP A 422 10.40 -4.20 18.08
CA ASP A 422 11.82 -4.06 17.74
C ASP A 422 12.00 -4.16 16.23
N VAL A 423 12.43 -3.07 15.59
CA VAL A 423 12.68 -3.03 14.14
C VAL A 423 13.80 -3.99 13.67
N THR A 424 14.57 -4.56 14.59
CA THR A 424 15.61 -5.54 14.27
C THR A 424 15.05 -6.96 14.14
N ASP A 425 13.82 -7.20 14.58
CA ASP A 425 13.11 -8.48 14.46
C ASP A 425 12.16 -8.43 13.26
N THR A 426 12.39 -9.30 12.28
CA THR A 426 11.61 -9.35 11.03
C THR A 426 10.17 -9.77 11.30
N ALA A 427 9.99 -10.84 12.10
CA ALA A 427 8.65 -11.37 12.38
C ALA A 427 7.81 -10.37 13.20
N ALA A 428 8.44 -9.67 14.17
CA ALA A 428 7.76 -8.64 14.95
C ALA A 428 7.30 -7.46 14.06
N VAL A 429 8.13 -7.03 13.10
CA VAL A 429 7.77 -5.95 12.17
C VAL A 429 6.62 -6.38 11.26
N GLU A 430 6.69 -7.55 10.66
CA GLU A 430 5.64 -8.09 9.79
C GLU A 430 4.32 -8.24 10.54
N HIS A 431 4.35 -8.83 11.72
CA HIS A 431 3.16 -8.96 12.58
C HIS A 431 2.55 -7.60 12.93
N THR A 432 3.37 -6.64 13.34
CA THR A 432 2.91 -5.30 13.71
C THR A 432 2.26 -4.57 12.52
N VAL A 433 2.90 -4.61 11.35
CA VAL A 433 2.33 -4.01 10.13
C VAL A 433 0.99 -4.65 9.76
N GLN A 434 0.89 -5.99 9.83
CA GLN A 434 -0.37 -6.68 9.54
C GLN A 434 -1.47 -6.35 10.56
N ALA A 435 -1.13 -6.22 11.85
CA ALA A 435 -2.08 -5.82 12.88
C ALA A 435 -2.62 -4.39 12.61
N ILE A 436 -1.74 -3.42 12.32
CA ILE A 436 -2.15 -2.05 11.98
C ILE A 436 -3.06 -2.04 10.75
N LEU A 437 -2.67 -2.75 9.68
CA LEU A 437 -3.48 -2.81 8.46
C LEU A 437 -4.84 -3.49 8.67
N ALA A 438 -4.93 -4.40 9.61
CA ALA A 438 -6.16 -5.07 9.96
C ALA A 438 -7.11 -4.18 10.79
N GLU A 439 -6.55 -3.34 11.67
CA GLU A 439 -7.31 -2.46 12.56
C GLU A 439 -7.70 -1.13 11.91
N HIS A 440 -6.87 -0.62 11.00
CA HIS A 440 -6.99 0.74 10.45
C HIS A 440 -7.05 0.79 8.92
N ASP A 441 -7.19 -0.34 8.25
CA ASP A 441 -7.34 -0.51 6.80
C ASP A 441 -6.18 0.01 5.95
N CYS A 442 -5.36 0.96 6.41
CA CYS A 442 -4.25 1.50 5.63
C CYS A 442 -3.10 2.08 6.45
N ILE A 443 -1.93 2.13 5.81
CA ILE A 443 -0.79 2.96 6.18
C ILE A 443 -0.38 3.72 4.93
N ASP A 444 -0.52 5.04 4.95
CA ASP A 444 -0.20 5.91 3.81
C ASP A 444 1.28 6.26 3.74
N MET A 445 1.90 6.52 4.91
CA MET A 445 3.25 7.06 4.99
C MET A 445 4.06 6.35 6.07
N LEU A 446 5.35 6.16 5.79
CA LEU A 446 6.32 5.58 6.73
C LEU A 446 7.43 6.59 7.02
N VAL A 447 7.72 6.82 8.30
CA VAL A 447 8.90 7.56 8.73
C VAL A 447 9.90 6.58 9.36
N ASN A 448 10.94 6.25 8.62
CA ASN A 448 12.07 5.46 9.09
C ASN A 448 13.01 6.36 9.92
N ASN A 449 12.67 6.52 11.20
CA ASN A 449 13.42 7.35 12.13
C ASN A 449 14.19 6.52 13.17
N ALA A 450 13.77 5.30 13.48
CA ALA A 450 14.51 4.44 14.39
C ALA A 450 15.98 4.38 14.00
N GLY A 451 16.86 4.67 14.95
CA GLY A 451 18.27 4.76 14.64
C GLY A 451 19.17 4.77 15.88
N ARG A 452 20.43 4.53 15.62
CA ARG A 452 21.51 4.52 16.60
C ARG A 452 22.73 5.17 16.00
N SER A 453 23.42 6.00 16.78
CA SER A 453 24.70 6.60 16.40
C SER A 453 25.79 6.14 17.36
N ILE A 454 26.94 5.82 16.81
CA ILE A 454 28.16 5.50 17.58
C ILE A 454 29.26 6.43 17.07
N ARG A 455 29.82 7.25 17.97
CA ARG A 455 30.97 8.11 17.70
C ARG A 455 32.22 7.45 18.27
N ARG A 456 33.06 6.88 17.39
CA ARG A 456 34.30 6.21 17.76
C ARG A 456 35.31 6.29 16.63
N GLY A 457 36.57 6.61 16.94
CA GLY A 457 37.67 6.57 15.99
C GLY A 457 37.93 5.14 15.51
N LEU A 458 38.38 4.98 14.27
CA LEU A 458 38.55 3.65 13.65
C LEU A 458 39.59 2.81 14.43
N TYR A 459 40.65 3.42 14.92
CA TYR A 459 41.66 2.74 15.74
C TYR A 459 41.14 2.21 17.09
N HIS A 460 40.04 2.76 17.60
CA HIS A 460 39.35 2.26 18.80
C HIS A 460 38.21 1.29 18.45
N SER A 461 38.13 0.87 17.20
CA SER A 461 37.06 -0.01 16.70
C SER A 461 37.57 -1.36 16.15
N THR A 462 38.87 -1.63 16.26
CA THR A 462 39.52 -2.79 15.66
C THR A 462 39.02 -4.12 16.21
N ASP A 463 38.58 -4.16 17.46
CA ASP A 463 37.99 -5.31 18.15
C ASP A 463 36.47 -5.19 18.35
N ARG A 464 35.82 -4.26 17.64
CA ARG A 464 34.43 -3.87 17.91
C ARG A 464 33.54 -3.95 16.65
N LEU A 465 33.70 -5.00 15.87
CA LEU A 465 32.85 -5.23 14.68
C LEU A 465 31.35 -5.20 15.02
N HIS A 466 30.99 -5.67 16.22
CA HIS A 466 29.63 -5.64 16.72
C HIS A 466 28.98 -4.24 16.77
N ASP A 467 29.78 -3.15 16.85
CA ASP A 467 29.26 -1.77 16.81
C ASP A 467 28.76 -1.44 15.38
N PHE A 468 29.41 -1.96 14.35
CA PHE A 468 28.98 -1.85 12.95
C PHE A 468 27.73 -2.68 12.71
N GLU A 469 27.73 -3.93 13.14
CA GLU A 469 26.60 -4.87 12.98
C GLU A 469 25.33 -4.32 13.64
N ARG A 470 25.43 -3.87 14.89
CA ARG A 470 24.30 -3.30 15.64
C ARG A 470 23.77 -2.00 15.00
N THR A 471 24.66 -1.19 14.45
CA THR A 471 24.27 0.05 13.77
C THR A 471 23.57 -0.25 12.45
N MET A 472 24.11 -1.22 11.67
CA MET A 472 23.46 -1.71 10.46
C MET A 472 22.10 -2.35 10.74
N ALA A 473 22.00 -3.16 11.78
CA ALA A 473 20.77 -3.87 12.13
C ALA A 473 19.60 -2.90 12.36
N VAL A 474 19.84 -1.78 13.06
CA VAL A 474 18.79 -0.79 13.36
C VAL A 474 18.59 0.18 12.20
N ASN A 475 19.68 0.85 11.74
CA ASN A 475 19.57 2.00 10.84
C ASN A 475 19.25 1.63 9.40
N TYR A 476 19.73 0.46 8.94
CA TYR A 476 19.54 -0.04 7.59
C TYR A 476 18.50 -1.15 7.55
N PHE A 477 18.79 -2.31 8.14
CA PHE A 477 17.88 -3.44 8.05
C PHE A 477 16.52 -3.20 8.71
N GLY A 478 16.46 -2.43 9.80
CA GLY A 478 15.19 -2.04 10.42
C GLY A 478 14.30 -1.22 9.49
N ALA A 479 14.89 -0.24 8.79
CA ALA A 479 14.19 0.58 7.80
C ALA A 479 13.78 -0.24 6.57
N VAL A 480 14.64 -1.15 6.10
CA VAL A 480 14.33 -2.04 4.96
C VAL A 480 13.18 -2.97 5.32
N ARG A 481 13.18 -3.61 6.51
CA ARG A 481 12.08 -4.48 6.96
C ARG A 481 10.73 -3.75 6.98
N ALA A 482 10.68 -2.57 7.62
CA ALA A 482 9.46 -1.77 7.66
C ALA A 482 8.98 -1.39 6.25
N THR A 483 9.91 -1.02 5.38
CA THR A 483 9.59 -0.67 3.98
C THR A 483 9.04 -1.89 3.23
N LEU A 484 9.72 -3.04 3.28
CA LEU A 484 9.31 -4.25 2.55
C LEU A 484 7.97 -4.81 3.07
N ALA A 485 7.70 -4.73 4.38
CA ALA A 485 6.43 -5.15 4.94
C ALA A 485 5.24 -4.30 4.45
N LEU A 486 5.47 -3.01 4.16
CA LEU A 486 4.44 -2.09 3.68
C LEU A 486 4.30 -2.06 2.15
N LEU A 487 5.35 -2.42 1.42
CA LEU A 487 5.41 -2.25 -0.02
C LEU A 487 4.27 -2.91 -0.79
N PRO A 488 3.84 -4.17 -0.48
CA PRO A 488 2.71 -4.81 -1.15
C PRO A 488 1.39 -4.04 -0.96
N HIS A 489 1.16 -3.52 0.25
CA HIS A 489 -0.02 -2.73 0.57
C HIS A 489 -0.02 -1.38 -0.16
N MET A 490 1.10 -0.65 -0.11
CA MET A 490 1.24 0.64 -0.81
C MET A 490 1.08 0.48 -2.32
N ARG A 491 1.63 -0.60 -2.90
CA ARG A 491 1.47 -0.95 -4.31
C ARG A 491 0.01 -1.20 -4.67
N ALA A 492 -0.70 -1.99 -3.87
CA ALA A 492 -2.12 -2.30 -4.10
C ALA A 492 -2.99 -1.03 -4.07
N ARG A 493 -2.64 -0.04 -3.26
CA ARG A 493 -3.33 1.25 -3.16
C ARG A 493 -2.83 2.30 -4.16
N ARG A 494 -1.74 2.02 -4.87
CA ARG A 494 -1.04 2.94 -5.76
C ARG A 494 -0.67 4.27 -5.08
N PHE A 495 -0.42 4.20 -3.80
CA PHE A 495 0.05 5.31 -3.00
C PHE A 495 0.90 4.82 -1.84
N GLY A 496 2.05 5.46 -1.66
CA GLY A 496 2.90 5.32 -0.50
C GLY A 496 3.93 6.44 -0.46
N HIS A 497 4.27 6.91 0.74
CA HIS A 497 5.36 7.85 0.91
C HIS A 497 6.27 7.41 2.05
N ILE A 498 7.57 7.26 1.76
CA ILE A 498 8.56 6.78 2.71
C ILE A 498 9.59 7.88 2.95
N VAL A 499 9.69 8.33 4.20
CA VAL A 499 10.67 9.31 4.66
C VAL A 499 11.78 8.60 5.42
N ASN A 500 12.99 8.65 4.89
CA ASN A 500 14.18 8.10 5.53
C ASN A 500 14.98 9.20 6.24
N ILE A 501 15.08 9.11 7.56
CA ILE A 501 15.91 10.03 8.34
C ILE A 501 17.37 9.64 8.17
N SER A 502 18.08 10.39 7.35
CA SER A 502 19.53 10.33 7.17
C SER A 502 20.24 11.44 7.95
N THR A 503 21.42 11.81 7.57
CA THR A 503 22.24 12.79 8.26
C THR A 503 23.10 13.58 7.28
N ALA A 504 23.30 14.87 7.53
CA ALA A 504 24.29 15.68 6.82
C ALA A 504 25.73 15.09 6.92
N GLY A 505 25.95 14.22 7.91
CA GLY A 505 27.20 13.48 8.06
C GLY A 505 27.51 12.54 6.88
N VAL A 506 26.49 12.02 6.16
CA VAL A 506 26.71 11.21 4.94
C VAL A 506 27.28 12.09 3.82
N GLN A 507 26.76 13.29 3.67
CA GLN A 507 27.21 14.24 2.67
C GLN A 507 28.63 14.75 2.98
N ALA A 508 28.87 15.11 4.25
CA ALA A 508 30.15 15.64 4.70
C ALA A 508 31.21 14.54 4.94
N ARG A 509 30.81 13.29 5.23
CA ARG A 509 31.69 12.17 5.60
C ARG A 509 32.54 12.43 6.84
N THR A 510 31.88 12.90 7.91
CA THR A 510 32.52 13.34 9.16
C THR A 510 33.29 12.18 9.84
N PRO A 511 34.57 12.37 10.24
CA PRO A 511 35.35 11.37 10.97
C PRO A 511 34.71 10.91 12.28
N ARG A 512 35.07 9.72 12.76
CA ARG A 512 34.58 9.02 13.97
C ARG A 512 33.17 8.45 13.89
N TYR A 513 32.50 8.59 12.77
CA TYR A 513 31.15 8.06 12.58
C TYR A 513 31.09 6.94 11.52
N ALA A 514 32.20 6.19 11.35
CA ALA A 514 32.30 5.19 10.26
C ALA A 514 31.12 4.21 10.22
N ALA A 515 30.77 3.57 11.35
CA ALA A 515 29.65 2.64 11.43
C ALA A 515 28.30 3.33 11.13
N TYR A 516 28.10 4.51 11.70
CA TYR A 516 26.85 5.27 11.53
C TYR A 516 26.67 5.77 10.09
N ILE A 517 27.69 6.41 9.53
CA ILE A 517 27.65 6.93 8.15
C ILE A 517 27.49 5.79 7.16
N ALA A 518 28.21 4.67 7.33
CA ALA A 518 28.06 3.50 6.47
C ALA A 518 26.63 2.99 6.45
N SER A 519 25.97 2.89 7.62
CA SER A 519 24.59 2.42 7.73
C SER A 519 23.58 3.36 7.08
N LYS A 520 23.78 4.69 7.21
CA LYS A 520 22.90 5.67 6.57
C LYS A 520 23.15 5.79 5.07
N SER A 521 24.40 5.66 4.59
CA SER A 521 24.73 5.59 3.16
C SER A 521 24.09 4.36 2.50
N ALA A 522 24.08 3.20 3.18
CA ALA A 522 23.40 2.00 2.69
C ALA A 522 21.89 2.24 2.55
N LEU A 523 21.26 2.93 3.52
CA LEU A 523 19.84 3.28 3.45
C LEU A 523 19.53 4.23 2.29
N GLU A 524 20.40 5.20 2.02
CA GLU A 524 20.24 6.13 0.89
C GLU A 524 20.34 5.40 -0.45
N GLY A 525 21.34 4.53 -0.61
CA GLY A 525 21.47 3.71 -1.82
C GLY A 525 20.25 2.81 -2.06
N PHE A 526 19.73 2.18 -1.01
CA PHE A 526 18.48 1.41 -1.07
C PHE A 526 17.31 2.30 -1.52
N ALA A 527 17.14 3.47 -0.91
CA ALA A 527 16.04 4.38 -1.20
C ALA A 527 16.07 4.91 -2.64
N ASP A 528 17.26 5.20 -3.18
CA ASP A 528 17.42 5.67 -4.55
C ASP A 528 17.01 4.62 -5.59
N VAL A 529 17.38 3.35 -5.37
CA VAL A 529 16.97 2.23 -6.23
C VAL A 529 15.47 1.98 -6.08
N ALA A 530 14.99 1.82 -4.85
CA ALA A 530 13.59 1.55 -4.56
C ALA A 530 12.66 2.65 -5.13
N ALA A 531 13.03 3.93 -5.01
CA ALA A 531 12.27 5.04 -5.58
C ALA A 531 12.13 4.96 -7.11
N SER A 532 13.13 4.42 -7.79
CA SER A 532 13.09 4.24 -9.25
C SER A 532 12.19 3.06 -9.63
N GLU A 533 12.26 1.95 -8.89
CA GLU A 533 11.50 0.73 -9.17
C GLU A 533 10.00 0.89 -8.85
N THR A 534 9.65 1.67 -7.82
CA THR A 534 8.27 1.79 -7.32
C THR A 534 7.54 3.04 -7.82
N ARG A 535 8.20 3.87 -8.62
CA ARG A 535 7.63 5.14 -9.10
C ARG A 535 6.32 4.97 -9.85
N ASP A 536 6.25 3.97 -10.71
CA ASP A 536 5.07 3.69 -11.53
C ASP A 536 3.90 3.14 -10.68
N ASP A 537 4.18 2.67 -9.47
CA ASP A 537 3.18 2.24 -8.48
C ASP A 537 2.71 3.39 -7.55
N GLY A 538 3.14 4.63 -7.80
CA GLY A 538 2.76 5.80 -7.00
C GLY A 538 3.44 5.86 -5.63
N ILE A 539 4.55 5.12 -5.42
CA ILE A 539 5.29 5.13 -4.17
C ILE A 539 6.50 6.04 -4.31
N THR A 540 6.68 6.94 -3.35
CA THR A 540 7.72 7.96 -3.37
C THR A 540 8.59 7.90 -2.12
N PHE A 541 9.84 8.35 -2.25
CA PHE A 541 10.81 8.36 -1.15
C PHE A 541 11.37 9.77 -0.97
N THR A 542 11.48 10.18 0.30
CA THR A 542 12.24 11.38 0.69
C THR A 542 13.41 10.97 1.57
N THR A 543 14.61 11.32 1.19
CA THR A 543 15.80 11.24 2.05
C THR A 543 16.01 12.59 2.72
N LEU A 544 16.05 12.60 4.06
CA LEU A 544 16.16 13.80 4.85
C LEU A 544 17.51 13.84 5.57
N HIS A 545 18.40 14.74 5.16
CA HIS A 545 19.73 14.90 5.73
C HIS A 545 19.68 15.81 6.97
N MET A 546 19.39 15.18 8.12
CA MET A 546 19.31 15.92 9.39
C MET A 546 20.66 16.55 9.77
N PRO A 547 20.65 17.80 10.23
CA PRO A 547 21.80 18.39 10.94
C PRO A 547 21.93 17.74 12.33
N LEU A 548 22.86 18.25 13.15
CA LEU A 548 22.94 17.83 14.55
C LEU A 548 21.67 18.25 15.30
N VAL A 549 21.01 17.30 15.98
CA VAL A 549 19.78 17.51 16.74
C VAL A 549 20.02 17.19 18.21
N ARG A 550 19.59 18.06 19.12
CA ARG A 550 19.69 17.88 20.59
C ARG A 550 18.74 16.77 21.04
N THR A 551 19.24 15.55 21.11
CA THR A 551 18.48 14.37 21.52
C THR A 551 19.31 13.52 22.50
N PRO A 552 18.68 12.61 23.28
CA PRO A 552 19.42 11.67 24.14
C PRO A 552 20.45 10.82 23.38
N MET A 553 20.31 10.65 22.08
CA MET A 553 21.28 9.90 21.24
C MET A 553 22.68 10.53 21.26
N ILE A 554 22.80 11.85 21.44
CA ILE A 554 24.10 12.55 21.43
C ILE A 554 24.67 12.79 22.84
N GLU A 555 23.90 12.58 23.90
CA GLU A 555 24.34 12.78 25.29
C GLU A 555 25.61 11.99 25.67
N PRO A 556 25.75 10.69 25.26
CA PRO A 556 26.96 9.94 25.61
C PRO A 556 28.25 10.47 24.97
N THR A 557 28.14 11.38 24.01
CA THR A 557 29.30 11.93 23.30
C THR A 557 29.95 13.15 23.98
N GLY A 558 29.37 13.63 25.06
CA GLY A 558 29.94 14.46 26.17
C GLY A 558 30.71 15.73 25.85
N SER A 559 30.90 16.13 24.60
CA SER A 559 31.79 17.26 24.25
C SER A 559 31.37 18.00 22.99
N TYR A 560 30.04 18.09 22.75
CA TYR A 560 29.57 18.96 21.69
C TYR A 560 29.34 20.37 22.21
N ASN A 561 30.13 21.32 21.70
CA ASN A 561 29.70 22.70 21.66
C ASN A 561 28.27 22.72 21.13
N PRO A 562 27.28 23.36 21.79
CA PRO A 562 25.94 23.58 21.29
C PRO A 562 25.92 24.51 20.05
N GLY A 563 26.97 24.46 19.21
CA GLY A 563 27.00 25.04 17.85
C GLY A 563 25.70 24.78 17.13
N PRO A 564 25.56 24.78 15.87
CA PRO A 564 24.26 24.86 15.16
C PRO A 564 23.37 23.61 15.31
N ALA A 565 23.28 22.99 16.48
CA ALA A 565 22.37 21.91 16.79
C ALA A 565 20.93 22.44 16.92
N ILE A 566 20.01 21.90 16.15
CA ILE A 566 18.60 22.26 16.20
C ILE A 566 17.85 21.49 17.31
N SER A 567 16.64 21.94 17.65
CA SER A 567 15.76 21.23 18.57
C SER A 567 15.11 20.01 17.89
N PRO A 568 14.60 19.02 18.66
CA PRO A 568 13.77 17.95 18.10
C PRO A 568 12.53 18.48 17.39
N GLU A 569 11.96 19.58 17.85
CA GLU A 569 10.79 20.25 17.29
C GLU A 569 11.11 20.85 15.90
N ASP A 570 12.26 21.53 15.75
CA ASP A 570 12.70 22.02 14.44
C ASP A 570 12.97 20.88 13.47
N ALA A 571 13.56 19.77 13.94
CA ALA A 571 13.77 18.57 13.15
C ALA A 571 12.43 17.94 12.72
N ALA A 572 11.43 17.92 13.60
CA ALA A 572 10.10 17.45 13.29
C ALA A 572 9.44 18.28 12.17
N GLN A 573 9.62 19.62 12.16
CA GLN A 573 9.11 20.45 11.08
C GLN A 573 9.72 20.10 9.71
N MET A 574 10.99 19.68 9.68
CA MET A 574 11.60 19.17 8.43
C MET A 574 10.92 17.86 7.99
N VAL A 575 10.56 16.99 8.94
CA VAL A 575 9.83 15.74 8.62
C VAL A 575 8.40 16.04 8.15
N ILE A 576 7.70 16.96 8.81
CA ILE A 576 6.36 17.40 8.37
C ILE A 576 6.41 17.94 6.93
N ARG A 577 7.41 18.77 6.62
CA ARG A 577 7.64 19.23 5.25
C ARG A 577 7.85 18.05 4.28
N ALA A 578 8.63 17.04 4.67
CA ALA A 578 8.84 15.85 3.87
C ALA A 578 7.52 15.09 3.61
N LEU A 579 6.67 14.94 4.62
CA LEU A 579 5.37 14.28 4.51
C LEU A 579 4.38 15.04 3.62
N VAL A 580 4.35 16.37 3.72
CA VAL A 580 3.41 17.22 2.98
C VAL A 580 3.86 17.46 1.54
N GLU A 581 5.10 17.90 1.32
CA GLU A 581 5.63 18.29 0.01
C GLU A 581 6.15 17.10 -0.80
N ARG A 582 6.56 16.03 -0.14
CA ARG A 582 7.12 14.80 -0.72
C ARG A 582 8.31 15.05 -1.69
N PRO A 583 9.29 15.91 -1.35
CA PRO A 583 10.45 16.11 -2.18
C PRO A 583 11.35 14.88 -2.19
N LYS A 584 12.18 14.70 -3.23
CA LYS A 584 13.14 13.58 -3.23
C LYS A 584 14.17 13.69 -2.11
N ARG A 585 14.63 14.93 -1.81
CA ARG A 585 15.64 15.21 -0.76
C ARG A 585 15.29 16.49 0.00
N ILE A 586 15.63 16.51 1.29
CA ILE A 586 15.71 17.73 2.08
C ILE A 586 17.12 17.79 2.68
N ASP A 587 17.87 18.80 2.29
CA ASP A 587 19.26 18.99 2.66
C ASP A 587 19.43 20.19 3.59
N VAL A 588 20.58 20.23 4.26
CA VAL A 588 21.04 21.41 5.00
C VAL A 588 22.31 21.97 4.35
N PRO A 589 22.53 23.31 4.43
CA PRO A 589 23.62 23.95 3.70
C PRO A 589 25.00 23.33 3.95
N ILE A 590 25.30 22.97 5.19
CA ILE A 590 26.60 22.39 5.56
C ILE A 590 26.82 21.01 4.90
N GLY A 591 25.77 20.21 4.78
CA GLY A 591 25.83 18.90 4.12
C GLY A 591 26.10 19.07 2.64
N THR A 592 25.34 19.92 1.97
CA THR A 592 25.48 20.20 0.54
C THR A 592 26.88 20.73 0.20
N VAL A 593 27.42 21.67 0.99
CA VAL A 593 28.81 22.17 0.80
C VAL A 593 29.82 21.01 0.97
N GLY A 594 29.62 20.13 1.93
CA GLY A 594 30.48 18.95 2.14
C GLY A 594 30.42 17.97 0.96
N GLU A 595 29.25 17.77 0.37
CA GLU A 595 29.05 16.92 -0.81
C GLU A 595 29.78 17.51 -2.04
N PHE A 596 29.60 18.79 -2.31
CA PHE A 596 30.31 19.49 -3.41
C PHE A 596 31.84 19.49 -3.19
N ALA A 597 32.30 19.75 -1.97
CA ALA A 597 33.71 19.66 -1.67
C ALA A 597 34.28 18.25 -1.89
N GLY A 598 33.49 17.22 -1.59
CA GLY A 598 33.86 15.83 -1.88
C GLY A 598 33.96 15.49 -3.35
N LEU A 599 33.15 16.15 -4.19
CA LEU A 599 33.13 15.94 -5.63
C LEU A 599 34.26 16.71 -6.35
N PHE A 600 34.44 18.00 -6.01
CA PHE A 600 35.33 18.89 -6.76
C PHE A 600 36.74 19.01 -6.17
N VAL A 601 36.87 18.88 -4.85
CA VAL A 601 38.15 19.05 -4.15
C VAL A 601 38.40 17.97 -3.09
N PRO A 602 38.35 16.67 -3.44
CA PRO A 602 38.36 15.59 -2.47
C PRO A 602 39.63 15.57 -1.59
N ALA A 603 40.79 15.83 -2.16
CA ALA A 603 42.06 15.85 -1.42
C ALA A 603 42.13 16.97 -0.39
N LEU A 604 41.57 18.13 -0.68
CA LEU A 604 41.51 19.25 0.28
C LEU A 604 40.53 18.93 1.42
N ARG A 605 39.36 18.40 1.09
CA ARG A 605 38.38 17.91 2.07
C ARG A 605 39.00 16.89 3.03
N ASP A 606 39.70 15.91 2.50
CA ASP A 606 40.30 14.84 3.31
C ASP A 606 41.40 15.40 4.25
N ARG A 607 42.21 16.37 3.79
CA ARG A 607 43.18 17.06 4.65
C ARG A 607 42.49 17.87 5.75
N MET A 608 41.41 18.58 5.44
CA MET A 608 40.65 19.32 6.45
C MET A 608 40.05 18.39 7.51
N PHE A 609 39.49 17.25 7.08
CA PHE A 609 38.95 16.28 8.02
C PHE A 609 40.02 15.53 8.81
N ALA A 610 41.20 15.30 8.26
CA ALA A 610 42.34 14.79 9.04
C ALA A 610 42.75 15.78 10.13
N LEU A 611 42.82 17.08 9.82
CA LEU A 611 43.09 18.13 10.81
C LEU A 611 41.97 18.17 11.88
N TYR A 612 40.70 18.13 11.46
CA TYR A 612 39.55 18.05 12.37
C TYR A 612 39.63 16.80 13.27
N TYR A 613 40.02 15.63 12.72
CA TYR A 613 40.21 14.41 13.50
C TYR A 613 41.25 14.56 14.59
N HIS A 614 42.35 15.25 14.34
CA HIS A 614 43.39 15.51 15.35
C HIS A 614 42.99 16.58 16.36
N ALA A 615 42.24 17.60 15.95
CA ALA A 615 41.81 18.69 16.81
C ALA A 615 40.75 18.30 17.85
N TYR A 616 39.97 17.24 17.57
CA TYR A 616 38.86 16.80 18.43
C TYR A 616 39.06 15.34 18.87
N PRO A 617 39.48 15.10 20.14
CA PRO A 617 39.72 13.74 20.63
C PRO A 617 38.42 12.92 20.72
N ASP A 618 38.57 11.59 20.82
CA ASP A 618 37.48 10.70 21.14
C ASP A 618 36.92 10.97 22.55
N ALA A 619 35.61 10.70 22.72
CA ALA A 619 34.98 10.79 24.03
C ALA A 619 35.61 9.78 25.00
N PRO A 620 35.70 10.05 26.31
CA PRO A 620 36.24 9.12 27.31
C PRO A 620 35.62 7.72 27.23
N ALA A 621 34.28 7.63 27.06
CA ALA A 621 33.57 6.37 26.86
C ALA A 621 34.00 5.60 25.59
N ALA A 622 34.43 6.31 24.54
CA ALA A 622 34.95 5.67 23.33
C ALA A 622 36.35 5.07 23.53
N ARG A 623 37.11 5.60 24.50
CA ARG A 623 38.43 5.10 24.91
C ARG A 623 38.37 4.03 26.00
N GLY A 624 37.16 3.67 26.47
CA GLY A 624 36.97 2.73 27.59
C GLY A 624 37.19 3.34 28.97
N GLU A 625 37.34 4.67 29.07
CA GLU A 625 37.52 5.40 30.33
C GLU A 625 36.15 5.69 30.97
N LYS A 626 36.01 5.38 32.28
CA LYS A 626 34.87 5.84 33.07
C LYS A 626 35.16 7.27 33.49
N SER A 627 34.33 8.22 33.06
CA SER A 627 34.45 9.64 33.48
C SER A 627 33.35 9.95 34.48
N ASP A 628 33.72 10.24 35.70
CA ASP A 628 32.83 10.74 36.77
C ASP A 628 32.63 12.27 36.71
N THR A 629 33.23 12.95 35.75
CA THR A 629 33.17 14.41 35.63
C THR A 629 32.22 14.81 34.50
N PRO A 630 31.25 15.70 34.73
CA PRO A 630 30.41 16.22 33.65
C PRO A 630 31.30 16.98 32.64
N PRO A 631 30.98 16.84 31.34
CA PRO A 631 31.79 17.43 30.29
C PRO A 631 31.81 18.95 30.37
N GLN A 632 32.98 19.54 30.50
CA GLN A 632 33.16 20.97 30.37
C GLN A 632 33.06 21.37 28.90
N LEU A 633 32.07 22.20 28.59
CA LEU A 633 31.85 22.82 27.27
C LEU A 633 33.01 23.79 26.97
N ARG A 634 33.96 23.39 26.12
CA ARG A 634 34.92 24.32 25.52
C ARG A 634 34.24 25.06 24.37
N THR A 635 34.04 26.36 24.53
CA THR A 635 33.59 27.26 23.46
C THR A 635 34.69 27.42 22.42
N LEU A 636 34.45 26.95 21.21
CA LEU A 636 35.32 27.22 20.07
C LEU A 636 34.90 28.50 19.37
N PRO A 637 35.86 29.24 18.76
CA PRO A 637 35.54 30.40 17.95
C PRO A 637 34.58 30.00 16.83
N ARG A 638 33.53 30.79 16.62
CA ARG A 638 32.54 30.59 15.53
C ARG A 638 33.27 30.59 14.20
N PRO A 639 33.17 29.52 13.37
CA PRO A 639 33.59 29.63 12.00
C PRO A 639 32.73 30.70 11.32
N MET A 640 33.34 31.58 10.55
CA MET A 640 32.64 32.55 9.69
C MET A 640 31.92 31.76 8.57
N LEU A 641 30.73 31.28 8.85
CA LEU A 641 29.87 30.73 7.84
C LEU A 641 29.18 31.88 7.09
N PRO A 642 29.04 31.79 5.76
CA PRO A 642 28.27 32.76 4.99
C PRO A 642 26.85 32.87 5.56
N ASN A 643 26.26 34.07 5.48
CA ASN A 643 24.94 34.36 6.00
C ASN A 643 23.92 33.29 5.49
N PRO A 644 23.18 32.62 6.39
CA PRO A 644 22.22 31.58 6.02
C PRO A 644 21.20 32.02 4.95
N ALA A 645 20.86 33.30 4.90
CA ALA A 645 19.95 33.86 3.90
C ALA A 645 20.56 33.88 2.49
N VAL A 646 21.88 34.06 2.36
CA VAL A 646 22.58 34.01 1.07
C VAL A 646 22.67 32.56 0.58
N LEU A 647 22.99 31.61 1.47
CA LEU A 647 23.03 30.20 1.13
C LEU A 647 21.66 29.67 0.70
N ARG A 648 20.57 30.10 1.35
CA ARG A 648 19.19 29.75 0.93
C ARG A 648 18.82 30.31 -0.45
N ARG A 649 19.29 31.51 -0.81
CA ARG A 649 19.05 32.09 -2.14
C ARG A 649 19.81 31.34 -3.23
N VAL A 650 21.06 30.98 -2.98
CA VAL A 650 21.87 30.21 -3.92
C VAL A 650 21.34 28.79 -4.09
N GLY A 651 20.91 28.14 -3.02
CA GLY A 651 20.34 26.80 -3.06
C GLY A 651 19.05 26.69 -3.88
N ARG A 652 18.22 27.74 -3.90
CA ARG A 652 17.00 27.77 -4.73
C ARG A 652 17.30 27.81 -6.24
N LEU A 653 18.52 28.15 -6.64
CA LEU A 653 18.93 28.15 -8.05
C LEU A 653 19.46 26.80 -8.53
N LEU A 654 19.68 25.85 -7.63
CA LEU A 654 20.18 24.51 -7.94
C LEU A 654 19.00 23.53 -8.05
N PRO A 655 18.73 22.93 -9.22
CA PRO A 655 17.65 21.95 -9.36
C PRO A 655 17.83 20.74 -8.42
N GLY A 656 16.80 20.43 -7.64
CA GLY A 656 16.81 19.27 -6.72
C GLY A 656 17.39 19.53 -5.33
N VAL A 657 17.81 20.75 -4.99
CA VAL A 657 18.26 21.15 -3.65
C VAL A 657 17.12 21.89 -2.92
N HIS A 658 16.63 21.31 -1.85
CA HIS A 658 15.56 21.87 -1.01
C HIS A 658 16.14 22.21 0.37
N TRP A 659 16.30 23.50 0.67
CA TRP A 659 16.83 24.00 1.94
C TRP A 659 15.75 24.69 2.76
#